data_039fc0ce376d2fde66eef60c636bda53
#
_entry.id   039fc0ce376d2fde66eef60c636bda53
#
_cell.length_a   1.000
_cell.length_b   1.000
_cell.length_c   1.000
_cell.angle_alpha   90.00
_cell.angle_beta   90.00
_cell.angle_gamma   90.00
#
_symmetry.space_group_name_H-M   'P 1'
#
loop_
_entity.id
_entity.type
_entity.pdbx_description
1 polymer ?
#
loop_
_entity_poly.entity_id
_entity_poly.type
_entity_poly.pdbx_seq_one_letter_code
_entity_poly.pdbx_strand_id
1 'polypeptide(L)'
;MKVTETRSTRAHSGAGGDHDQKVAAGTRKHKQQQHAENKQQQTGDQDVVDDKKSKKAKPDNGSDHNGHAANGKSSEDDIVAEFEEFCKVIKDNLTVEQMKQILQANDQDDTGPDDSLVPRCQDMMFYGPLKYCPVCNGTFEYTGSNYSCTGVYSEWSSCNFKTKDPPRREERLKIPDALSSVPGDLIKKRQDPSRRVGRKLNSSDKPFTGMTISLSGRLSRTHQYWRKEIQKHGGKVSNTVPGVTCLVVSPTERERGGSSKVVEAMERGIPVVSEAWLIDSIDKQMAQPLEAYDVVTDLTTYGKGQGVPLEKMDPSEEAIETLAAELKLYGKRGVYKDTRLQEQGGKIFEKDGILFNCAFSICDQGRELNDYCIMQLVMVPENRLHLYFKKGRVGDDEKAEERLEEWENVDNAVKEFARLFEEVTGNEFEPWEREKKIQKKPMKLYPIDMDDGFDVRYGGLGLRQLGIAATHCKLEPFVAKFMKVLCSREIYKYALMEMGLDSPDIPMGMLTDFHLKRCEEGLQLSIEKMKSTKETGQKADAIWSDFSQRWFTLMHSTRPFIFRDYHEIADYAAAALETVRDINVASRVVGDLTGSTIDDPLSDRYKKLGCSIKPVEKESEDYKMIQDYLEKTYEPVKVEDVSYGVSLENVFAVEPSACPSYDEIKKLPNKVLLWCGIRSSNLLRHLNKGFLPAICSLPVPGYMFGRAIVCSDASAEAARYGFTAVDRPEGFLILAVASLGDEITEITSPPEDTKSLEEKKVGVKGLGRKKTDESEHFTWKDDIKVPCGRLIPSDHKDSPLEYNEYAAYDPKQVSIRFVVGVKYEEKGVVVDTE
;
A
#
# COMPACT_ATOMS: atom_id res chain seq x y z
N MET A 1 -67.08 4.59 -6.34
CA MET A 1 -68.07 3.62 -5.83
C MET A 1 -67.38 2.73 -4.85
N LYS A 2 -67.53 3.03 -3.59
CA LYS A 2 -68.16 2.29 -2.50
C LYS A 2 -67.52 0.90 -2.30
N VAL A 3 -66.66 0.71 -1.27
CA VAL A 3 -66.93 0.45 0.14
C VAL A 3 -67.42 -0.99 0.31
N THR A 4 -66.70 -1.82 1.01
CA THR A 4 -67.01 -2.18 2.41
C THR A 4 -65.94 -3.01 3.08
N GLU A 5 -65.65 -2.59 4.29
CA GLU A 5 -65.06 -3.27 5.42
C GLU A 5 -65.84 -4.50 5.88
N THR A 6 -65.19 -5.40 6.63
CA THR A 6 -65.62 -5.95 7.94
C THR A 6 -64.47 -6.86 8.45
N ARG A 7 -63.80 -6.56 9.50
CA ARG A 7 -63.93 -6.68 10.95
C ARG A 7 -64.68 -7.97 11.45
N SER A 8 -63.91 -8.74 12.28
CA SER A 8 -64.27 -9.15 13.65
C SER A 8 -63.62 -10.44 14.05
N THR A 9 -62.77 -10.54 14.97
CA THR A 9 -62.74 -10.63 16.40
C THR A 9 -62.86 -12.06 16.95
N ARG A 10 -61.91 -12.40 17.83
CA ARG A 10 -61.99 -13.13 19.17
C ARG A 10 -62.38 -14.63 19.12
N ALA A 11 -61.87 -15.43 20.00
CA ALA A 11 -61.12 -15.43 21.23
C ALA A 11 -60.97 -16.85 21.78
N HIS A 12 -60.03 -17.02 22.67
CA HIS A 12 -59.99 -17.95 23.87
C HIS A 12 -60.20 -19.43 23.65
N SER A 13 -59.49 -20.32 24.24
CA SER A 13 -58.98 -20.61 25.60
C SER A 13 -58.30 -21.96 25.51
N GLY A 14 -57.36 -22.42 26.23
CA GLY A 14 -56.98 -22.26 27.60
C GLY A 14 -56.45 -23.61 28.08
N ALA A 15 -55.51 -23.51 28.97
CA ALA A 15 -55.14 -24.48 30.04
C ALA A 15 -54.48 -25.80 29.57
N GLY A 16 -53.40 -26.26 30.09
CA GLY A 16 -52.72 -26.13 31.38
C GLY A 16 -51.86 -27.36 31.57
N GLY A 17 -50.87 -27.28 32.38
CA GLY A 17 -50.21 -28.47 32.97
C GLY A 17 -48.73 -28.33 33.12
N ASP A 18 -48.36 -27.79 34.25
CA ASP A 18 -47.12 -27.90 35.01
C ASP A 18 -46.42 -29.26 34.91
N HIS A 19 -45.13 -29.23 34.87
CA HIS A 19 -44.31 -29.80 35.96
C HIS A 19 -42.86 -29.31 35.93
N ASP A 20 -42.51 -28.65 37.04
CA ASP A 20 -41.21 -28.39 37.57
C ASP A 20 -40.24 -29.58 37.50
N GLN A 21 -38.96 -29.28 37.28
CA GLN A 21 -37.92 -29.65 38.24
C GLN A 21 -36.62 -28.87 37.98
N LYS A 22 -36.37 -28.03 38.95
CA LYS A 22 -35.07 -27.49 39.34
C LYS A 22 -34.07 -28.59 39.64
N VAL A 23 -32.79 -28.31 39.47
CA VAL A 23 -31.65 -28.51 40.41
C VAL A 23 -30.39 -28.06 39.65
N ALA A 24 -29.75 -27.06 39.97
CA ALA A 24 -28.96 -26.53 41.06
C ALA A 24 -27.49 -26.43 40.65
N ALA A 25 -27.01 -25.21 40.80
CA ALA A 25 -25.65 -24.79 40.75
C ALA A 25 -24.74 -25.53 41.75
N GLY A 26 -23.48 -25.66 41.36
CA GLY A 26 -22.44 -26.18 42.24
C GLY A 26 -21.09 -25.53 42.00
N THR A 27 -20.93 -24.36 42.52
CA THR A 27 -19.64 -23.71 42.83
C THR A 27 -18.87 -24.56 43.84
N ARG A 28 -17.59 -24.79 43.60
CA ARG A 28 -16.63 -24.97 44.69
C ARG A 28 -15.26 -24.44 44.36
N LYS A 29 -14.91 -23.41 45.14
CA LYS A 29 -13.59 -22.87 45.45
C LYS A 29 -12.85 -23.72 46.48
N HIS A 30 -11.55 -23.47 46.59
CA HIS A 30 -10.58 -23.71 47.69
C HIS A 30 -9.82 -25.06 47.66
N LYS A 31 -8.53 -25.11 47.93
CA LYS A 31 -7.59 -24.34 48.77
C LYS A 31 -6.17 -24.75 48.38
N GLN A 32 -5.29 -23.85 48.34
CA GLN A 32 -3.99 -23.63 48.98
C GLN A 32 -3.53 -24.68 50.00
N GLN A 33 -2.28 -25.03 49.93
CA GLN A 33 -1.15 -24.95 50.93
C GLN A 33 -0.17 -26.09 50.70
N GLN A 34 1.09 -25.77 50.41
CA GLN A 34 2.26 -25.58 51.29
C GLN A 34 2.84 -26.87 51.86
N HIS A 35 4.07 -27.11 51.65
CA HIS A 35 5.28 -27.36 52.42
C HIS A 35 6.30 -28.11 51.58
N ALA A 36 7.46 -27.62 51.31
CA ALA A 36 8.65 -27.30 52.11
C ALA A 36 9.46 -28.53 52.54
N GLU A 37 10.73 -28.47 52.22
CA GLU A 37 11.89 -29.10 52.83
C GLU A 37 12.04 -30.63 52.69
N ASN A 38 13.14 -31.19 52.39
CA ASN A 38 14.50 -31.01 52.82
C ASN A 38 15.48 -31.95 52.09
N LYS A 39 16.66 -31.46 51.88
CA LYS A 39 17.98 -31.99 52.17
C LYS A 39 18.54 -33.28 51.58
N GLN A 40 19.69 -33.05 51.00
CA GLN A 40 20.99 -33.74 51.30
C GLN A 40 21.18 -35.14 50.71
N GLN A 41 22.27 -35.56 50.18
CA GLN A 41 23.71 -35.28 50.27
C GLN A 41 24.44 -36.20 49.29
N GLN A 42 25.56 -35.69 48.77
CA GLN A 42 26.91 -36.26 48.75
C GLN A 42 27.10 -37.50 47.83
N THR A 43 28.15 -37.64 47.13
CA THR A 43 29.62 -37.44 47.20
C THR A 43 30.20 -37.74 45.85
N GLY A 44 31.16 -37.15 45.39
CA GLY A 44 32.63 -37.18 45.62
C GLY A 44 33.21 -37.78 44.38
N ASP A 45 34.31 -37.53 43.90
CA ASP A 45 35.63 -37.13 44.25
C ASP A 45 36.45 -36.99 42.95
N GLN A 46 37.27 -36.02 42.95
CA GLN A 46 38.75 -36.04 42.87
C GLN A 46 39.29 -36.46 41.51
N ASP A 47 40.34 -35.92 40.97
CA ASP A 47 41.56 -35.19 41.43
C ASP A 47 42.23 -34.75 40.08
N VAL A 48 43.03 -33.80 39.96
CA VAL A 48 44.17 -33.18 40.60
C VAL A 48 45.17 -32.69 39.53
N VAL A 49 45.54 -31.41 39.70
CA VAL A 49 46.94 -30.90 39.74
C VAL A 49 47.67 -30.74 38.41
N ASP A 50 48.44 -29.73 38.13
CA ASP A 50 49.24 -28.66 38.73
C ASP A 50 49.82 -27.78 37.63
N ASP A 51 49.94 -26.57 37.80
CA ASP A 51 50.76 -25.55 38.45
C ASP A 51 51.96 -25.08 37.63
N LYS A 52 52.22 -23.82 37.87
CA LYS A 52 53.46 -23.00 37.87
C LYS A 52 53.68 -21.96 36.77
N LYS A 53 53.39 -20.69 37.12
CA LYS A 53 54.28 -19.67 37.73
C LYS A 53 55.67 -19.51 37.11
N SER A 54 55.95 -18.29 36.64
CA SER A 54 56.95 -17.30 37.15
C SER A 54 57.07 -16.16 36.12
N LYS A 55 56.91 -14.95 36.47
CA LYS A 55 57.66 -13.90 37.23
C LYS A 55 58.92 -13.41 36.55
N LYS A 56 58.93 -12.07 36.35
CA LYS A 56 60.06 -11.08 36.48
C LYS A 56 61.08 -11.02 35.33
N ALA A 57 61.59 -9.89 34.92
CA ALA A 57 61.88 -8.58 35.53
C ALA A 57 62.29 -7.58 34.44
N LYS A 58 62.17 -6.26 34.77
CA LYS A 58 62.84 -5.14 34.15
C LYS A 58 64.34 -5.19 34.51
N PRO A 59 65.24 -4.43 33.80
CA PRO A 59 65.50 -3.03 34.07
C PRO A 59 65.84 -2.22 32.80
N ASP A 60 65.50 -1.00 32.70
CA ASP A 60 66.02 0.29 33.13
C ASP A 60 67.22 0.86 32.34
N ASN A 61 67.06 2.14 32.01
CA ASN A 61 67.98 3.21 31.74
C ASN A 61 68.33 3.63 30.33
N GLY A 62 68.01 4.89 30.06
CA GLY A 62 68.94 5.89 29.48
C GLY A 62 68.27 6.91 28.58
N SER A 63 67.84 8.03 29.16
CA SER A 63 67.90 9.44 28.73
C SER A 63 68.28 9.77 27.26
N ASP A 64 67.56 10.60 26.53
CA ASP A 64 67.61 12.04 26.54
C ASP A 64 66.73 12.70 25.40
N HIS A 65 66.05 13.77 25.77
CA HIS A 65 65.67 14.98 25.04
C HIS A 65 65.28 15.00 23.60
N ASN A 66 63.93 15.26 23.25
CA ASN A 66 63.57 16.60 22.81
C ASN A 66 62.06 16.68 22.61
N GLY A 67 61.50 17.79 23.08
CA GLY A 67 60.04 18.05 23.04
C GLY A 67 59.48 18.28 21.64
N HIS A 68 58.34 17.66 21.42
CA HIS A 68 57.33 18.18 20.56
C HIS A 68 55.94 17.90 21.18
N ALA A 69 55.15 18.98 21.24
CA ALA A 69 53.84 19.06 21.80
C ALA A 69 52.96 17.84 21.46
N ALA A 70 52.57 17.10 22.45
CA ALA A 70 51.49 16.12 22.35
C ALA A 70 50.17 16.87 22.10
N ASN A 71 49.70 16.86 20.88
CA ASN A 71 48.34 17.10 20.58
C ASN A 71 47.55 15.89 21.07
N GLY A 72 47.07 15.93 22.32
CA GLY A 72 46.20 14.91 22.90
C GLY A 72 44.86 14.95 22.15
N LYS A 73 44.58 13.91 21.38
CA LYS A 73 43.21 13.57 21.00
C LYS A 73 42.53 13.24 22.31
N SER A 74 41.65 14.14 22.82
CA SER A 74 40.70 13.82 23.88
C SER A 74 39.83 12.63 23.41
N SER A 75 39.56 11.69 24.30
CA SER A 75 38.68 10.59 24.00
C SER A 75 37.28 11.14 23.70
N GLU A 76 36.47 10.44 22.90
CA GLU A 76 35.10 10.85 22.58
C GLU A 76 34.25 11.01 23.86
N ASP A 77 34.53 10.21 24.89
CA ASP A 77 33.85 10.29 26.18
C ASP A 77 34.20 11.58 26.94
N ASP A 78 35.44 12.10 26.79
CA ASP A 78 35.85 13.37 27.38
C ASP A 78 35.09 14.55 26.75
N ILE A 79 34.77 14.50 25.44
CA ILE A 79 34.00 15.54 24.73
C ILE A 79 32.54 15.54 25.16
N VAL A 80 31.95 14.37 25.38
CA VAL A 80 30.57 14.26 25.85
C VAL A 80 30.44 14.81 27.28
N ALA A 81 31.35 14.46 28.18
CA ALA A 81 31.36 14.99 29.54
C ALA A 81 31.55 16.52 29.57
N GLU A 82 32.45 17.03 28.71
CA GLU A 82 32.66 18.46 28.54
C GLU A 82 31.42 19.19 27.98
N PHE A 83 30.67 18.59 27.08
CA PHE A 83 29.41 19.13 26.58
C PHE A 83 28.33 19.16 27.66
N GLU A 84 28.17 18.12 28.45
CA GLU A 84 27.19 18.06 29.53
C GLU A 84 27.48 19.13 30.62
N GLU A 85 28.76 19.33 30.99
CA GLU A 85 29.16 20.38 31.90
C GLU A 85 28.87 21.77 31.31
N PHE A 86 29.17 21.96 30.02
CA PHE A 86 28.88 23.21 29.32
C PHE A 86 27.38 23.50 29.29
N CYS A 87 26.52 22.51 29.04
CA CYS A 87 25.08 22.66 29.04
C CYS A 87 24.54 23.17 30.39
N LYS A 88 25.06 22.67 31.50
CA LYS A 88 24.73 23.15 32.86
C LYS A 88 25.11 24.60 33.03
N VAL A 89 26.33 24.95 32.69
CA VAL A 89 26.84 26.33 32.82
C VAL A 89 26.03 27.31 31.98
N ILE A 90 25.65 26.92 30.74
CA ILE A 90 24.80 27.79 29.87
C ILE A 90 23.41 27.97 30.50
N LYS A 91 22.80 26.94 31.03
CA LYS A 91 21.48 26.98 31.65
C LYS A 91 21.47 27.87 32.91
N ASP A 92 22.57 27.89 33.67
CA ASP A 92 22.69 28.64 34.88
C ASP A 92 22.99 30.14 34.64
N ASN A 93 23.55 30.49 33.47
CA ASN A 93 24.02 31.85 33.16
C ASN A 93 23.23 32.58 32.08
N LEU A 94 22.38 31.92 31.30
CA LEU A 94 21.59 32.52 30.23
C LEU A 94 20.09 32.26 30.43
N THR A 95 19.32 33.33 30.26
CA THR A 95 17.86 33.19 30.18
C THR A 95 17.44 32.67 28.78
N VAL A 96 16.25 32.10 28.69
CA VAL A 96 15.72 31.59 27.38
C VAL A 96 15.64 32.73 26.36
N GLU A 97 15.28 33.93 26.77
CA GLU A 97 15.21 35.09 25.87
C GLU A 97 16.60 35.50 25.35
N GLN A 98 17.62 35.42 26.19
CA GLN A 98 19.01 35.64 25.74
C GLN A 98 19.50 34.54 24.78
N MET A 99 19.08 33.28 25.01
CA MET A 99 19.37 32.19 24.11
C MET A 99 18.71 32.37 22.72
N LYS A 100 17.46 32.88 22.67
CA LYS A 100 16.80 33.28 21.42
C LYS A 100 17.59 34.36 20.68
N GLN A 101 18.02 35.39 21.37
CA GLN A 101 18.82 36.46 20.74
C GLN A 101 20.13 35.94 20.17
N ILE A 102 20.76 34.97 20.83
CA ILE A 102 22.00 34.35 20.32
C ILE A 102 21.71 33.49 19.07
N LEU A 103 20.61 32.73 19.08
CA LEU A 103 20.16 31.96 17.92
C LEU A 103 19.88 32.86 16.72
N GLN A 104 19.11 33.94 16.91
CA GLN A 104 18.80 34.94 15.89
C GLN A 104 20.06 35.58 15.30
N ALA A 105 21.00 35.97 16.15
CA ALA A 105 22.27 36.58 15.70
C ALA A 105 23.12 35.65 14.81
N ASN A 106 22.85 34.34 14.88
CA ASN A 106 23.57 33.32 14.11
C ASN A 106 22.71 32.67 13.02
N ASP A 107 21.58 33.29 12.66
CA ASP A 107 20.61 32.79 11.66
C ASP A 107 20.20 31.32 11.92
N GLN A 108 19.95 31.01 13.19
CA GLN A 108 19.40 29.72 13.61
C GLN A 108 17.94 29.91 14.01
N ASP A 109 17.16 28.81 13.93
CA ASP A 109 15.74 28.81 14.31
C ASP A 109 15.58 29.12 15.81
N ASP A 110 14.91 30.21 16.14
CA ASP A 110 14.63 30.70 17.50
C ASP A 110 13.19 30.41 17.95
N THR A 111 12.44 29.62 17.17
CA THR A 111 11.05 29.26 17.45
C THR A 111 10.93 27.93 18.19
N GLY A 112 9.77 27.71 18.82
CA GLY A 112 9.43 26.48 19.51
C GLY A 112 9.42 26.60 21.04
N PRO A 113 9.04 25.52 21.74
CA PRO A 113 9.04 25.49 23.21
C PRO A 113 10.47 25.47 23.77
N ASP A 114 10.61 25.84 25.03
CA ASP A 114 11.91 25.95 25.72
C ASP A 114 12.70 24.63 25.70
N ASP A 115 12.00 23.50 25.76
CA ASP A 115 12.60 22.17 25.73
C ASP A 115 13.32 21.85 24.42
N SER A 116 12.98 22.49 23.30
CA SER A 116 13.67 22.37 22.03
C SER A 116 14.68 23.50 21.78
N LEU A 117 14.36 24.69 22.25
CA LEU A 117 15.17 25.90 22.03
C LEU A 117 16.48 25.88 22.83
N VAL A 118 16.40 25.52 24.12
CA VAL A 118 17.58 25.46 25.00
C VAL A 118 18.64 24.46 24.48
N PRO A 119 18.31 23.20 24.17
CA PRO A 119 19.29 22.28 23.59
C PRO A 119 19.87 22.76 22.25
N ARG A 120 19.07 23.43 21.40
CA ARG A 120 19.52 23.99 20.12
C ARG A 120 20.55 25.08 20.32
N CYS A 121 20.34 25.99 21.27
CA CYS A 121 21.29 27.03 21.60
C CYS A 121 22.58 26.45 22.18
N GLN A 122 22.48 25.50 23.10
CA GLN A 122 23.62 24.81 23.71
C GLN A 122 24.47 24.08 22.66
N ASP A 123 23.83 23.35 21.74
CA ASP A 123 24.49 22.67 20.64
C ASP A 123 25.24 23.65 19.73
N MET A 124 24.57 24.73 19.32
CA MET A 124 25.14 25.77 18.48
C MET A 124 26.36 26.44 19.16
N MET A 125 26.25 26.78 20.44
CA MET A 125 27.32 27.44 21.18
C MET A 125 28.53 26.53 21.39
N PHE A 126 28.33 25.23 21.50
CA PHE A 126 29.41 24.27 21.72
C PHE A 126 30.09 23.83 20.44
N TYR A 127 29.29 23.38 19.44
CA TYR A 127 29.80 22.80 18.20
C TYR A 127 29.85 23.78 17.03
N GLY A 128 29.23 24.95 17.14
CA GLY A 128 29.12 25.98 16.10
C GLY A 128 27.77 25.97 15.37
N PRO A 129 27.42 27.05 14.67
CA PRO A 129 26.17 27.20 13.96
C PRO A 129 26.00 26.15 12.85
N LEU A 130 24.79 25.61 12.71
CA LEU A 130 24.44 24.66 11.65
C LEU A 130 24.37 25.35 10.28
N LYS A 131 24.82 24.68 9.23
CA LYS A 131 24.46 25.01 7.83
C LYS A 131 23.06 24.52 7.55
N TYR A 132 22.49 25.00 6.47
CA TYR A 132 21.21 24.51 5.97
C TYR A 132 21.32 23.07 5.44
N CYS A 133 20.21 22.37 5.39
CA CYS A 133 20.13 21.02 4.87
C CYS A 133 20.60 20.93 3.40
N PRO A 134 21.50 20.01 3.05
CA PRO A 134 22.02 19.86 1.70
C PRO A 134 20.98 19.34 0.69
N VAL A 135 19.83 18.86 1.18
CA VAL A 135 18.76 18.29 0.35
C VAL A 135 17.69 19.34 0.02
N CYS A 136 17.16 20.05 1.04
CA CYS A 136 16.03 20.96 0.86
C CYS A 136 16.32 22.40 1.30
N ASN A 137 17.52 22.68 1.79
CA ASN A 137 17.92 23.98 2.34
C ASN A 137 17.11 24.40 3.60
N GLY A 138 16.47 23.44 4.29
CA GLY A 138 15.79 23.67 5.57
C GLY A 138 16.74 23.70 6.75
N THR A 139 16.19 23.93 7.94
CA THR A 139 16.92 23.96 9.21
C THR A 139 16.96 22.57 9.85
N PHE A 140 17.83 22.39 10.84
CA PHE A 140 17.95 21.14 11.58
C PHE A 140 17.42 21.27 13.01
N GLU A 141 16.78 20.20 13.47
CA GLU A 141 16.43 20.01 14.86
C GLU A 141 17.13 18.75 15.40
N TYR A 142 17.62 18.85 16.64
CA TYR A 142 18.24 17.72 17.33
C TYR A 142 17.18 16.90 18.07
N THR A 143 17.06 15.64 17.74
CA THR A 143 16.04 14.72 18.30
C THR A 143 16.62 13.75 19.34
N GLY A 144 17.69 14.12 20.03
CA GLY A 144 18.35 13.31 21.09
C GLY A 144 19.41 12.33 20.56
N SER A 145 19.24 11.77 19.36
CA SER A 145 20.17 10.84 18.73
C SER A 145 20.70 11.31 17.37
N ASN A 146 19.91 12.09 16.64
CA ASN A 146 20.22 12.56 15.30
C ASN A 146 19.78 14.02 15.13
N TYR A 147 20.32 14.66 14.09
CA TYR A 147 19.80 15.93 13.58
C TYR A 147 18.86 15.62 12.43
N SER A 148 17.60 15.99 12.58
CA SER A 148 16.56 15.83 11.56
C SER A 148 16.25 17.16 10.88
N CYS A 149 16.11 17.17 9.57
CA CYS A 149 15.70 18.38 8.85
C CYS A 149 14.24 18.70 9.13
N THR A 150 13.92 19.96 9.44
CA THR A 150 12.56 20.45 9.68
C THR A 150 11.93 21.08 8.44
N GLY A 151 12.70 21.17 7.34
CA GLY A 151 12.25 21.77 6.10
C GLY A 151 11.31 20.89 5.30
N VAL A 152 10.82 21.44 4.19
CA VAL A 152 10.02 20.72 3.21
C VAL A 152 10.85 20.47 1.95
N TYR A 153 10.73 19.29 1.36
CA TYR A 153 11.40 18.98 0.11
C TYR A 153 10.59 19.47 -1.09
N SER A 154 9.29 19.35 -1.03
CA SER A 154 8.33 19.87 -2.01
C SER A 154 7.02 20.27 -1.32
N GLU A 155 6.04 20.71 -2.08
CA GLU A 155 4.68 20.94 -1.60
C GLU A 155 3.99 19.65 -1.12
N TRP A 156 4.50 18.47 -1.53
CA TRP A 156 3.94 17.15 -1.19
C TRP A 156 4.62 16.51 0.01
N SER A 157 5.89 16.82 0.26
CA SER A 157 6.69 16.07 1.21
C SER A 157 7.57 16.93 2.11
N SER A 158 7.71 16.51 3.36
CA SER A 158 8.74 16.98 4.26
C SER A 158 10.09 16.38 3.89
N CYS A 159 11.18 17.08 4.26
CA CYS A 159 12.51 16.56 4.06
C CYS A 159 12.85 15.49 5.11
N ASN A 160 13.21 14.31 4.65
CA ASN A 160 13.55 13.17 5.51
C ASN A 160 15.05 13.06 5.81
N PHE A 161 15.83 14.11 5.50
CA PHE A 161 17.27 14.10 5.76
C PHE A 161 17.56 14.02 7.25
N LYS A 162 18.25 12.97 7.66
CA LYS A 162 18.72 12.75 9.04
C LYS A 162 20.21 12.49 9.02
N THR A 163 20.94 13.06 9.96
CA THR A 163 22.39 12.86 10.09
C THR A 163 22.86 12.93 11.53
N LYS A 164 23.90 12.18 11.86
CA LYS A 164 24.60 12.28 13.15
C LYS A 164 25.64 13.41 13.14
N ASP A 165 26.13 13.77 11.96
CA ASP A 165 27.15 14.79 11.75
C ASP A 165 26.65 15.88 10.80
N PRO A 166 25.87 16.86 11.29
CA PRO A 166 25.31 17.91 10.45
C PRO A 166 26.41 18.88 9.97
N PRO A 167 26.26 19.41 8.73
CA PRO A 167 27.18 20.40 8.23
C PRO A 167 27.13 21.68 9.09
N ARG A 168 28.29 22.19 9.48
CA ARG A 168 28.40 23.39 10.31
C ARG A 168 29.09 24.52 9.58
N ARG A 169 28.76 25.79 9.94
CA ARG A 169 29.36 26.99 9.38
C ARG A 169 30.78 27.17 9.96
N GLU A 170 31.69 27.67 9.15
CA GLU A 170 33.06 27.95 9.57
C GLU A 170 33.20 29.33 10.27
N GLU A 171 32.15 30.15 10.19
CA GLU A 171 32.11 31.47 10.76
C GLU A 171 32.13 31.42 12.30
N ARG A 172 32.71 32.47 12.90
CA ARG A 172 32.69 32.59 14.35
C ARG A 172 31.28 32.89 14.86
N LEU A 173 30.96 32.33 16.03
CA LEU A 173 29.70 32.59 16.73
C LEU A 173 29.54 34.10 16.97
N LYS A 174 28.42 34.67 16.54
CA LYS A 174 28.03 36.05 16.76
C LYS A 174 27.27 36.13 18.08
N ILE A 175 27.74 36.99 19.01
CA ILE A 175 27.06 37.28 20.27
C ILE A 175 26.59 38.71 20.20
N PRO A 176 25.32 38.99 20.49
CA PRO A 176 24.79 40.34 20.54
C PRO A 176 25.51 41.20 21.58
N ASP A 177 25.81 42.45 21.23
CA ASP A 177 26.51 43.39 22.12
C ASP A 177 25.77 43.60 23.48
N ALA A 178 24.46 43.47 23.49
CA ALA A 178 23.62 43.52 24.69
C ALA A 178 23.92 42.39 25.70
N LEU A 179 24.58 41.30 25.27
CA LEU A 179 24.94 40.14 26.08
C LEU A 179 26.43 40.10 26.43
N SER A 180 27.17 41.21 26.26
CA SER A 180 28.61 41.33 26.60
C SER A 180 28.92 41.15 28.10
N SER A 181 27.90 41.06 28.96
CA SER A 181 28.02 40.73 30.37
C SER A 181 28.13 39.23 30.67
N VAL A 182 27.88 38.35 29.68
CA VAL A 182 28.10 36.90 29.80
C VAL A 182 29.62 36.65 29.96
N PRO A 183 30.07 35.83 30.93
CA PRO A 183 31.47 35.61 31.16
C PRO A 183 32.20 35.25 29.86
N GLY A 184 33.03 36.19 29.38
CA GLY A 184 33.72 36.05 28.07
C GLY A 184 34.64 34.85 27.95
N ASP A 185 35.01 34.24 29.08
CA ASP A 185 35.84 33.03 29.13
C ASP A 185 35.07 31.76 28.71
N LEU A 186 33.75 31.73 28.87
CA LEU A 186 32.89 30.65 28.39
C LEU A 186 32.82 30.65 26.87
N ILE A 187 32.86 31.83 26.27
CA ILE A 187 32.71 32.03 24.82
C ILE A 187 34.05 31.96 24.11
N LYS A 188 35.14 32.52 24.71
CA LYS A 188 36.45 32.62 24.09
C LYS A 188 37.22 31.30 24.04
N LYS A 189 37.02 30.41 25.02
CA LYS A 189 37.73 29.12 25.08
C LYS A 189 37.34 28.11 24.00
N ARG A 190 36.22 28.33 23.27
CA ARG A 190 35.65 27.33 22.39
C ARG A 190 35.46 27.75 20.95
N GLN A 191 36.05 28.82 20.53
CA GLN A 191 36.13 29.24 19.13
C GLN A 191 37.26 28.56 18.34
N ASP A 192 37.79 27.44 18.85
CA ASP A 192 38.84 26.70 18.14
C ASP A 192 38.22 25.90 16.99
N PRO A 193 38.55 26.21 15.73
CA PRO A 193 38.00 25.51 14.55
C PRO A 193 38.34 24.02 14.53
N SER A 194 39.40 23.59 15.22
CA SER A 194 39.81 22.20 15.31
C SER A 194 38.88 21.34 16.20
N ARG A 195 38.08 21.97 17.05
CA ARG A 195 37.06 21.31 17.89
C ARG A 195 35.64 21.32 17.28
N ARG A 196 35.47 21.85 16.10
CA ARG A 196 34.20 21.86 15.33
C ARG A 196 33.94 20.51 14.63
N VAL A 197 34.44 19.41 15.18
CA VAL A 197 34.03 18.06 14.78
C VAL A 197 32.61 17.91 15.24
N GLY A 198 31.72 17.55 14.32
CA GLY A 198 30.34 17.27 14.63
C GLY A 198 30.20 16.32 15.82
N ARG A 199 29.10 16.41 16.54
CA ARG A 199 28.80 15.52 17.65
C ARG A 199 28.87 14.08 17.13
N LYS A 200 30.05 13.49 17.21
CA LYS A 200 30.23 12.06 16.94
C LYS A 200 29.60 11.32 18.10
N LEU A 201 28.34 10.98 17.91
CA LEU A 201 27.68 9.99 18.75
C LEU A 201 28.50 8.71 18.66
N ASN A 202 28.74 8.11 19.81
CA ASN A 202 29.53 6.87 19.94
C ASN A 202 29.20 5.91 18.81
N SER A 203 30.21 5.38 18.16
CA SER A 203 30.14 4.36 17.11
C SER A 203 29.54 3.01 17.58
N SER A 204 28.87 2.99 18.75
CA SER A 204 28.26 1.80 19.34
C SER A 204 26.77 1.65 19.03
N ASP A 205 26.11 2.61 18.36
CA ASP A 205 24.70 2.44 17.96
C ASP A 205 24.60 1.56 16.72
N LYS A 206 24.74 0.27 17.00
CA LYS A 206 24.42 -0.77 16.03
C LYS A 206 22.91 -0.76 15.77
N PRO A 207 22.44 -1.21 14.58
CA PRO A 207 21.03 -1.13 14.16
C PRO A 207 20.04 -1.57 15.23
N PHE A 208 20.37 -2.60 16.00
CA PHE A 208 19.45 -3.20 16.97
C PHE A 208 19.79 -2.89 18.43
N THR A 209 20.61 -1.87 18.69
CA THR A 209 20.99 -1.48 20.06
C THR A 209 19.74 -1.15 20.89
N GLY A 210 19.60 -1.80 22.03
CA GLY A 210 18.44 -1.63 22.93
C GLY A 210 17.19 -2.43 22.53
N MET A 211 17.19 -3.08 21.36
CA MET A 211 16.05 -3.86 20.88
C MET A 211 16.14 -5.32 21.33
N THR A 212 14.98 -5.89 21.66
CA THR A 212 14.81 -7.32 21.89
C THR A 212 13.86 -7.87 20.82
N ILE A 213 14.31 -8.84 20.04
CA ILE A 213 13.62 -9.35 18.85
C ILE A 213 13.25 -10.81 19.08
N SER A 214 12.02 -11.20 18.74
CA SER A 214 11.62 -12.63 18.70
C SER A 214 11.50 -13.09 17.25
N LEU A 215 11.77 -14.37 17.00
CA LEU A 215 11.71 -14.97 15.67
C LEU A 215 10.66 -16.09 15.66
N SER A 216 9.88 -16.19 14.57
CA SER A 216 8.89 -17.25 14.35
C SER A 216 8.89 -17.72 12.90
N GLY A 217 8.55 -19.01 12.72
CA GLY A 217 8.45 -19.62 11.40
C GLY A 217 9.78 -19.98 10.74
N ARG A 218 9.69 -20.42 9.49
CA ARG A 218 10.87 -20.82 8.70
C ARG A 218 11.35 -19.60 7.91
N LEU A 219 12.35 -18.91 8.43
CA LEU A 219 12.99 -17.77 7.79
C LEU A 219 13.96 -18.23 6.68
N SER A 220 14.40 -17.31 5.83
CA SER A 220 15.36 -17.57 4.74
C SER A 220 16.69 -18.16 5.23
N ARG A 221 17.07 -17.81 6.45
CA ARG A 221 18.22 -18.37 7.17
C ARG A 221 17.77 -18.96 8.50
N THR A 222 18.58 -19.84 9.08
CA THR A 222 18.26 -20.49 10.37
C THR A 222 18.12 -19.45 11.49
N HIS A 223 17.23 -19.70 12.47
CA HIS A 223 17.11 -18.87 13.66
C HIS A 223 18.45 -18.67 14.40
N GLN A 224 19.35 -19.66 14.32
CA GLN A 224 20.69 -19.55 14.91
C GLN A 224 21.58 -18.55 14.16
N TYR A 225 21.46 -18.49 12.82
CA TYR A 225 22.13 -17.49 11.99
C TYR A 225 21.62 -16.09 12.35
N TRP A 226 20.31 -15.87 12.32
CA TRP A 226 19.70 -14.57 12.65
C TRP A 226 20.00 -14.14 14.09
N ARG A 227 20.01 -15.07 15.04
CA ARG A 227 20.42 -14.77 16.43
C ARG A 227 21.84 -14.19 16.49
N LYS A 228 22.79 -14.77 15.76
CA LYS A 228 24.16 -14.28 15.70
C LYS A 228 24.24 -12.91 15.03
N GLU A 229 23.53 -12.70 13.92
CA GLU A 229 23.53 -11.41 13.22
C GLU A 229 22.87 -10.31 14.06
N ILE A 230 21.73 -10.57 14.68
CA ILE A 230 21.08 -9.60 15.58
C ILE A 230 22.00 -9.22 16.73
N GLN A 231 22.66 -10.18 17.37
CA GLN A 231 23.61 -9.92 18.46
C GLN A 231 24.85 -9.15 18.00
N LYS A 232 25.40 -9.49 16.83
CA LYS A 232 26.51 -8.77 16.21
C LYS A 232 26.17 -7.30 15.96
N HIS A 233 24.91 -7.02 15.62
CA HIS A 233 24.38 -5.68 15.36
C HIS A 233 23.70 -5.04 16.59
N GLY A 234 23.99 -5.53 17.80
CA GLY A 234 23.65 -4.87 19.07
C GLY A 234 22.31 -5.24 19.69
N GLY A 235 21.52 -6.10 19.04
CA GLY A 235 20.21 -6.55 19.52
C GLY A 235 20.28 -7.76 20.45
N LYS A 236 19.15 -8.04 21.12
CA LYS A 236 18.92 -9.26 21.91
C LYS A 236 17.86 -10.10 21.23
N VAL A 237 17.95 -11.43 21.37
CA VAL A 237 16.95 -12.35 20.83
C VAL A 237 16.24 -13.08 21.95
N SER A 238 14.92 -12.99 21.97
CA SER A 238 14.03 -13.71 22.89
C SER A 238 13.40 -14.93 22.21
N ASN A 239 13.15 -15.98 22.98
CA ASN A 239 12.37 -17.13 22.51
C ASN A 239 10.87 -16.98 22.80
N THR A 240 10.48 -15.97 23.58
CA THR A 240 9.10 -15.65 23.97
C THR A 240 8.71 -14.30 23.43
N VAL A 241 7.41 -14.04 23.32
CA VAL A 241 6.86 -12.78 22.80
C VAL A 241 6.81 -11.67 23.86
N PRO A 242 6.49 -11.94 25.15
CA PRO A 242 6.39 -10.87 26.13
C PRO A 242 7.67 -10.05 26.29
N GLY A 243 7.55 -8.72 26.20
CA GLY A 243 8.65 -7.78 26.40
C GLY A 243 9.63 -7.65 25.26
N VAL A 244 9.28 -8.11 24.04
CA VAL A 244 10.09 -7.86 22.84
C VAL A 244 9.68 -6.59 22.13
N THR A 245 10.59 -6.00 21.39
CA THR A 245 10.37 -4.81 20.57
C THR A 245 9.54 -5.15 19.35
N CYS A 246 9.78 -6.31 18.72
CA CYS A 246 9.02 -6.82 17.59
C CYS A 246 9.16 -8.35 17.47
N LEU A 247 8.23 -8.96 16.74
CA LEU A 247 8.26 -10.35 16.32
C LEU A 247 8.51 -10.41 14.82
N VAL A 248 9.59 -11.05 14.40
CA VAL A 248 9.89 -11.29 12.98
C VAL A 248 9.34 -12.65 12.57
N VAL A 249 8.57 -12.66 11.49
CA VAL A 249 7.87 -13.84 10.99
C VAL A 249 8.25 -14.18 9.56
N SER A 250 8.12 -15.47 9.24
CA SER A 250 8.28 -15.94 7.86
C SER A 250 7.02 -15.72 7.03
N PRO A 251 7.12 -15.68 5.69
CA PRO A 251 5.96 -15.65 4.80
C PRO A 251 4.98 -16.82 5.06
N THR A 252 5.49 -18.01 5.34
CA THR A 252 4.66 -19.21 5.61
C THR A 252 3.85 -19.15 6.92
N GLU A 253 4.31 -18.40 7.91
CA GLU A 253 3.50 -18.11 9.12
C GLU A 253 2.35 -17.16 8.84
N ARG A 254 2.57 -16.22 7.92
CA ARG A 254 1.57 -15.32 7.39
C ARG A 254 0.39 -16.08 6.78
N GLU A 255 0.66 -17.11 5.97
CA GLU A 255 -0.38 -17.89 5.26
C GLU A 255 -1.20 -18.81 6.15
N ARG A 256 -0.62 -19.32 7.22
CA ARG A 256 -1.28 -20.28 8.12
C ARG A 256 -2.15 -19.66 9.21
N GLY A 257 -2.45 -18.35 9.12
CA GLY A 257 -3.24 -17.65 10.14
C GLY A 257 -2.48 -17.36 11.43
N GLY A 258 -1.15 -17.49 11.40
CA GLY A 258 -0.25 -17.20 12.50
C GLY A 258 -0.06 -18.33 13.50
N SER A 259 1.16 -18.45 14.00
CA SER A 259 1.46 -19.32 15.14
C SER A 259 0.94 -18.74 16.46
N SER A 260 1.01 -19.51 17.53
CA SER A 260 0.67 -19.02 18.88
C SER A 260 1.45 -17.76 19.27
N LYS A 261 2.69 -17.60 18.77
CA LYS A 261 3.49 -16.40 19.00
C LYS A 261 2.95 -15.17 18.26
N VAL A 262 2.44 -15.36 17.05
CA VAL A 262 1.83 -14.27 16.26
C VAL A 262 0.55 -13.81 16.94
N VAL A 263 -0.31 -14.75 17.34
CA VAL A 263 -1.55 -14.42 18.09
C VAL A 263 -1.21 -13.67 19.38
N GLU A 264 -0.24 -14.17 20.16
CA GLU A 264 0.19 -13.51 21.40
C GLU A 264 0.78 -12.12 21.16
N ALA A 265 1.53 -11.91 20.06
CA ALA A 265 2.06 -10.59 19.69
C ALA A 265 0.94 -9.61 19.36
N MET A 266 -0.05 -10.05 18.58
CA MET A 266 -1.22 -9.24 18.22
C MET A 266 -2.06 -8.87 19.45
N GLU A 267 -2.34 -9.82 20.36
CA GLU A 267 -3.06 -9.55 21.60
C GLU A 267 -2.35 -8.54 22.52
N ARG A 268 -1.03 -8.45 22.42
CA ARG A 268 -0.19 -7.56 23.23
C ARG A 268 0.16 -6.25 22.52
N GLY A 269 -0.29 -6.04 21.30
CA GLY A 269 0.08 -4.87 20.49
C GLY A 269 1.57 -4.79 20.15
N ILE A 270 2.27 -5.94 20.05
CA ILE A 270 3.68 -6.01 19.66
C ILE A 270 3.76 -6.08 18.14
N PRO A 271 4.55 -5.19 17.47
CA PRO A 271 4.69 -5.19 16.02
C PRO A 271 5.17 -6.55 15.49
N VAL A 272 4.49 -7.06 14.48
CA VAL A 272 4.84 -8.30 13.77
C VAL A 272 5.32 -7.91 12.38
N VAL A 273 6.60 -8.17 12.11
CA VAL A 273 7.27 -7.67 10.90
C VAL A 273 7.82 -8.81 10.04
N SER A 274 7.95 -8.56 8.75
CA SER A 274 8.57 -9.49 7.82
C SER A 274 10.10 -9.60 8.04
N GLU A 275 10.70 -10.70 7.58
CA GLU A 275 12.16 -10.91 7.62
C GLU A 275 12.94 -9.84 6.87
N ALA A 276 12.35 -9.20 5.86
CA ALA A 276 12.95 -8.09 5.11
C ALA A 276 13.39 -6.93 6.03
N TRP A 277 12.67 -6.70 7.13
CA TRP A 277 13.07 -5.71 8.13
C TRP A 277 14.47 -5.96 8.73
N LEU A 278 14.80 -7.22 9.02
CA LEU A 278 16.14 -7.56 9.53
C LEU A 278 17.21 -7.31 8.47
N ILE A 279 16.96 -7.72 7.23
CA ILE A 279 17.89 -7.59 6.10
C ILE A 279 18.17 -6.11 5.85
N ASP A 280 17.14 -5.33 5.65
CA ASP A 280 17.25 -3.90 5.33
C ASP A 280 17.87 -3.09 6.48
N SER A 281 17.58 -3.44 7.73
CA SER A 281 18.16 -2.76 8.88
C SER A 281 19.65 -3.04 9.01
N ILE A 282 20.09 -4.25 8.68
CA ILE A 282 21.51 -4.61 8.66
C ILE A 282 22.22 -3.94 7.50
N ASP A 283 21.66 -3.99 6.31
CA ASP A 283 22.29 -3.43 5.10
C ASP A 283 22.44 -1.90 5.21
N LYS A 284 21.43 -1.23 5.77
CA LYS A 284 21.45 0.22 5.97
C LYS A 284 22.14 0.65 7.26
N GLN A 285 22.65 -0.30 8.06
CA GLN A 285 23.29 -0.07 9.35
C GLN A 285 22.44 0.80 10.31
N MET A 286 21.12 0.71 10.20
CA MET A 286 20.16 1.46 11.01
C MET A 286 18.84 0.70 11.07
N ALA A 287 18.24 0.58 12.27
CA ALA A 287 16.91 -0.03 12.40
C ALA A 287 15.89 0.73 11.54
N GLN A 288 15.22 0.01 10.65
CA GLN A 288 14.18 0.57 9.80
C GLN A 288 12.88 0.72 10.61
N PRO A 289 11.97 1.63 10.24
CA PRO A 289 10.66 1.75 10.87
C PRO A 289 9.91 0.41 10.82
N LEU A 290 9.42 -0.06 11.97
CA LEU A 290 8.72 -1.35 12.07
C LEU A 290 7.44 -1.37 11.24
N GLU A 291 6.76 -0.23 11.17
CA GLU A 291 5.48 -0.04 10.49
C GLU A 291 5.57 -0.30 8.98
N ALA A 292 6.74 -0.02 8.38
CA ALA A 292 6.99 -0.28 6.95
C ALA A 292 7.09 -1.78 6.60
N TYR A 293 7.23 -2.63 7.61
CA TYR A 293 7.42 -4.08 7.44
C TYR A 293 6.37 -4.88 8.22
N ASP A 294 5.33 -4.19 8.70
CA ASP A 294 4.26 -4.80 9.48
C ASP A 294 3.43 -5.75 8.62
N VAL A 295 3.25 -6.97 9.11
CA VAL A 295 2.46 -8.03 8.45
C VAL A 295 1.15 -8.34 9.18
N VAL A 296 0.84 -7.63 10.26
CA VAL A 296 -0.37 -7.87 11.08
C VAL A 296 -1.63 -7.57 10.30
N THR A 297 -1.62 -6.52 9.49
CA THR A 297 -2.75 -6.15 8.64
C THR A 297 -3.13 -7.29 7.70
N ASP A 298 -2.13 -7.95 7.11
CA ASP A 298 -2.34 -9.13 6.27
C ASP A 298 -2.89 -10.31 7.08
N LEU A 299 -2.33 -10.58 8.26
CA LEU A 299 -2.75 -11.69 9.13
C LEU A 299 -4.17 -11.49 9.67
N THR A 300 -4.55 -10.28 10.07
CA THR A 300 -5.91 -9.97 10.53
C THR A 300 -6.94 -10.10 9.41
N THR A 301 -6.53 -9.82 8.19
CA THR A 301 -7.37 -9.95 7.00
C THR A 301 -7.61 -11.43 6.65
N TYR A 302 -6.56 -12.25 6.71
CA TYR A 302 -6.66 -13.70 6.49
C TYR A 302 -7.36 -14.44 7.64
N GLY A 303 -7.12 -14.08 8.89
CA GLY A 303 -7.74 -14.71 10.06
C GLY A 303 -9.24 -14.42 10.23
N LYS A 304 -9.71 -13.28 9.70
CA LYS A 304 -11.14 -12.92 9.64
C LYS A 304 -11.85 -13.44 8.40
N GLY A 305 -11.12 -13.98 7.44
CA GLY A 305 -11.64 -14.63 6.24
C GLY A 305 -12.27 -16.02 6.49
N GLN A 306 -12.25 -16.53 7.72
CA GLN A 306 -13.24 -17.50 8.16
C GLN A 306 -14.54 -16.74 8.39
N GLY A 307 -15.15 -16.31 7.28
CA GLY A 307 -16.51 -15.83 7.27
C GLY A 307 -17.37 -16.85 8.02
N VAL A 308 -18.27 -16.34 8.83
CA VAL A 308 -19.41 -17.11 9.36
C VAL A 308 -19.84 -18.05 8.24
N PRO A 309 -19.90 -19.38 8.47
CA PRO A 309 -20.31 -20.30 7.42
C PRO A 309 -21.58 -19.77 6.79
N LEU A 310 -21.63 -19.71 5.48
CA LEU A 310 -22.78 -19.20 4.68
C LEU A 310 -24.15 -19.80 5.10
N GLU A 311 -24.12 -20.89 5.84
CA GLU A 311 -25.30 -21.59 6.36
C GLU A 311 -25.98 -20.93 7.57
N LYS A 312 -25.41 -19.85 8.16
CA LYS A 312 -25.94 -19.21 9.37
C LYS A 312 -26.45 -17.78 9.21
N MET A 313 -26.34 -17.18 8.03
CA MET A 313 -26.98 -15.89 7.79
C MET A 313 -28.47 -16.08 7.47
N ASP A 314 -29.32 -15.40 8.21
CA ASP A 314 -30.76 -15.37 7.91
C ASP A 314 -30.98 -14.71 6.54
N PRO A 315 -31.74 -15.37 5.62
CA PRO A 315 -32.07 -14.81 4.31
C PRO A 315 -32.70 -13.42 4.36
N SER A 316 -33.38 -13.09 5.45
CA SER A 316 -33.99 -11.77 5.63
C SER A 316 -32.98 -10.67 5.94
N GLU A 317 -31.89 -10.98 6.68
CA GLU A 317 -30.85 -9.98 6.98
C GLU A 317 -30.03 -9.62 5.74
N GLU A 318 -29.64 -10.60 4.90
CA GLU A 318 -28.93 -10.34 3.65
C GLU A 318 -29.78 -9.56 2.66
N ALA A 319 -31.09 -9.84 2.58
CA ALA A 319 -32.01 -9.09 1.75
C ALA A 319 -32.21 -7.64 2.23
N ILE A 320 -32.27 -7.44 3.56
CA ILE A 320 -32.35 -6.12 4.19
C ILE A 320 -31.06 -5.32 3.99
N GLU A 321 -29.91 -5.98 4.18
CA GLU A 321 -28.61 -5.35 3.98
C GLU A 321 -28.39 -4.94 2.52
N THR A 322 -28.86 -5.77 1.57
CA THR A 322 -28.81 -5.44 0.14
C THR A 322 -29.77 -4.33 -0.23
N LEU A 323 -31.01 -4.35 0.27
CA LEU A 323 -31.97 -3.28 0.05
C LEU A 323 -31.47 -1.96 0.67
N ALA A 324 -30.84 -2.02 1.86
CA ALA A 324 -30.23 -0.85 2.47
C ALA A 324 -29.01 -0.34 1.68
N ALA A 325 -28.23 -1.27 1.08
CA ALA A 325 -27.13 -0.91 0.18
C ALA A 325 -27.63 -0.30 -1.13
N GLU A 326 -28.73 -0.80 -1.69
CA GLU A 326 -29.39 -0.26 -2.88
C GLU A 326 -29.88 1.19 -2.70
N LEU A 327 -30.20 1.56 -1.45
CA LEU A 327 -30.64 2.92 -1.13
C LEU A 327 -29.48 3.87 -0.76
N LYS A 328 -28.26 3.36 -0.55
CA LYS A 328 -27.09 4.17 -0.18
C LYS A 328 -26.39 4.71 -1.42
N LEU A 329 -26.44 6.03 -1.59
CA LEU A 329 -25.56 6.74 -2.50
C LEU A 329 -24.17 6.85 -1.87
N TYR A 330 -23.15 6.55 -2.64
CA TYR A 330 -21.74 6.72 -2.27
C TYR A 330 -21.10 7.79 -3.15
N GLY A 331 -19.91 8.23 -2.77
CA GLY A 331 -19.23 9.27 -3.50
C GLY A 331 -19.81 10.66 -3.21
N LYS A 332 -19.95 11.46 -4.25
CA LYS A 332 -20.26 12.88 -4.13
C LYS A 332 -21.62 13.19 -3.47
N ARG A 333 -22.60 12.29 -3.61
CA ARG A 333 -23.96 12.43 -3.03
C ARG A 333 -24.16 11.55 -1.79
N GLY A 334 -23.17 10.77 -1.40
CA GLY A 334 -23.26 9.87 -0.25
C GLY A 334 -23.14 10.63 1.07
N VAL A 335 -24.14 10.48 1.95
CA VAL A 335 -24.07 10.98 3.33
C VAL A 335 -23.23 10.01 4.16
N TYR A 336 -22.30 10.53 4.93
CA TYR A 336 -21.41 9.71 5.73
C TYR A 336 -22.19 8.87 6.75
N LYS A 337 -21.89 7.57 6.79
CA LYS A 337 -22.70 6.56 7.51
C LYS A 337 -22.80 6.82 9.03
N ASP A 338 -21.71 7.28 9.64
CA ASP A 338 -21.64 7.46 11.10
C ASP A 338 -22.53 8.59 11.60
N THR A 339 -22.92 9.53 10.72
CA THR A 339 -23.89 10.61 11.05
C THR A 339 -25.29 10.09 11.27
N ARG A 340 -25.67 8.93 10.72
CA ARG A 340 -27.04 8.39 10.64
C ARG A 340 -28.09 9.34 10.03
N LEU A 341 -27.66 10.46 9.43
CA LEU A 341 -28.57 11.43 8.84
C LEU A 341 -29.26 10.88 7.59
N GLN A 342 -28.63 9.93 6.87
CA GLN A 342 -29.26 9.28 5.71
C GLN A 342 -30.51 8.48 6.11
N GLU A 343 -30.52 7.84 7.26
CA GLU A 343 -31.66 7.10 7.80
C GLU A 343 -32.83 8.04 8.12
N GLN A 344 -32.54 9.32 8.38
CA GLN A 344 -33.53 10.39 8.60
C GLN A 344 -33.97 11.05 7.29
N GLY A 345 -33.57 10.52 6.12
CA GLY A 345 -33.85 11.11 4.81
C GLY A 345 -32.91 12.26 4.43
N GLY A 346 -31.78 12.39 5.12
CA GLY A 346 -30.76 13.40 4.84
C GLY A 346 -30.13 13.21 3.46
N LYS A 347 -29.85 14.32 2.79
CA LYS A 347 -29.18 14.38 1.49
C LYS A 347 -28.09 15.44 1.54
N ILE A 348 -27.01 15.22 0.77
CA ILE A 348 -25.99 16.24 0.61
C ILE A 348 -26.63 17.54 0.11
N PHE A 349 -26.33 18.62 0.79
CA PHE A 349 -26.85 19.96 0.44
C PHE A 349 -26.23 20.39 -0.89
N GLU A 350 -27.12 20.86 -1.78
CA GLU A 350 -26.76 21.38 -3.10
C GLU A 350 -27.28 22.81 -3.24
N LYS A 351 -26.41 23.73 -3.63
CA LYS A 351 -26.76 25.12 -3.94
C LYS A 351 -26.08 25.53 -5.22
N ASP A 352 -26.84 26.04 -6.18
CA ASP A 352 -26.36 26.50 -7.48
C ASP A 352 -25.57 25.43 -8.26
N GLY A 353 -25.97 24.15 -8.15
CA GLY A 353 -25.30 23.01 -8.77
C GLY A 353 -24.03 22.56 -8.05
N ILE A 354 -23.70 23.12 -6.88
CA ILE A 354 -22.54 22.76 -6.07
C ILE A 354 -22.99 21.85 -4.94
N LEU A 355 -22.40 20.66 -4.87
CA LEU A 355 -22.55 19.72 -3.76
C LEU A 355 -21.53 20.04 -2.66
N PHE A 356 -22.00 20.28 -1.46
CA PHE A 356 -21.15 20.56 -0.30
C PHE A 356 -20.72 19.25 0.38
N ASN A 357 -19.89 18.49 -0.34
CA ASN A 357 -19.29 17.25 0.12
C ASN A 357 -17.83 17.20 -0.35
N CYS A 358 -16.89 17.12 0.58
CA CYS A 358 -15.45 17.06 0.30
C CYS A 358 -14.78 15.99 1.13
N ALA A 359 -13.89 15.24 0.51
CA ALA A 359 -12.95 14.36 1.17
C ALA A 359 -11.52 14.81 0.86
N PHE A 360 -10.63 14.62 1.81
CA PHE A 360 -9.25 15.07 1.72
C PHE A 360 -8.32 14.03 2.30
N SER A 361 -7.08 14.01 1.81
CA SER A 361 -6.02 13.12 2.29
C SER A 361 -4.68 13.85 2.37
N ILE A 362 -3.81 13.39 3.24
CA ILE A 362 -2.40 13.71 3.27
C ILE A 362 -1.62 12.48 3.72
N CYS A 363 -0.51 12.21 3.02
CA CYS A 363 0.48 11.26 3.46
C CYS A 363 1.83 11.95 3.53
N ASP A 364 2.48 11.96 4.69
CA ASP A 364 3.85 12.42 4.90
C ASP A 364 4.52 11.52 5.93
N GLN A 365 5.17 10.46 5.45
CA GLN A 365 5.82 9.48 6.32
C GLN A 365 7.00 10.05 7.10
N GLY A 366 7.63 11.11 6.61
CA GLY A 366 8.69 11.81 7.33
C GLY A 366 8.21 12.45 8.63
N ARG A 367 6.93 12.74 8.72
CA ARG A 367 6.23 13.27 9.90
C ARG A 367 5.17 12.33 10.45
N GLU A 368 5.18 11.07 10.00
CA GLU A 368 4.22 10.05 10.44
C GLU A 368 2.76 10.46 10.21
N LEU A 369 2.49 11.18 9.12
CA LEU A 369 1.15 11.59 8.75
C LEU A 369 0.57 10.63 7.70
N ASN A 370 -0.60 10.11 7.98
CA ASN A 370 -1.50 9.48 7.02
C ASN A 370 -2.92 9.81 7.48
N ASP A 371 -3.33 11.06 7.20
CA ASP A 371 -4.55 11.63 7.75
C ASP A 371 -5.57 11.87 6.64
N TYR A 372 -6.83 11.80 7.03
CA TYR A 372 -7.98 12.10 6.18
C TYR A 372 -8.89 13.15 6.82
N CYS A 373 -9.74 13.76 5.99
CA CYS A 373 -10.78 14.65 6.46
C CYS A 373 -12.01 14.52 5.57
N ILE A 374 -13.18 14.50 6.18
CA ILE A 374 -14.48 14.48 5.51
C ILE A 374 -15.28 15.69 5.98
N MET A 375 -15.85 16.42 5.02
CA MET A 375 -16.68 17.60 5.29
C MET A 375 -17.93 17.52 4.47
N GLN A 376 -19.11 17.62 5.12
CA GLN A 376 -20.41 17.56 4.46
C GLN A 376 -21.37 18.58 5.03
N LEU A 377 -22.19 19.22 4.16
CA LEU A 377 -23.44 19.84 4.56
C LEU A 377 -24.58 18.90 4.16
N VAL A 378 -25.41 18.53 5.13
CA VAL A 378 -26.49 17.55 4.94
C VAL A 378 -27.82 18.21 5.29
N MET A 379 -28.73 18.25 4.32
CA MET A 379 -30.08 18.72 4.51
C MET A 379 -30.99 17.55 4.89
N VAL A 380 -31.63 17.64 6.02
CA VAL A 380 -32.62 16.67 6.53
C VAL A 380 -34.03 17.22 6.30
N PRO A 381 -35.09 16.41 6.20
CA PRO A 381 -36.45 16.87 6.15
C PRO A 381 -36.77 17.94 7.19
N GLU A 382 -37.74 18.83 6.90
CA GLU A 382 -38.05 20.04 7.70
C GLU A 382 -37.02 21.17 7.57
N ASN A 383 -36.16 21.13 6.53
CA ASN A 383 -35.14 22.13 6.22
C ASN A 383 -34.10 22.33 7.32
N ARG A 384 -33.79 21.29 8.07
CA ARG A 384 -32.70 21.29 9.04
C ARG A 384 -31.39 20.98 8.34
N LEU A 385 -30.42 21.86 8.45
CA LEU A 385 -29.10 21.73 7.84
C LEU A 385 -28.07 21.33 8.89
N HIS A 386 -27.31 20.29 8.61
CA HIS A 386 -26.24 19.82 9.47
C HIS A 386 -24.87 19.96 8.78
N LEU A 387 -23.89 20.51 9.50
CA LEU A 387 -22.48 20.48 9.12
C LEU A 387 -21.81 19.29 9.81
N TYR A 388 -21.28 18.39 9.02
CA TYR A 388 -20.46 17.29 9.48
C TYR A 388 -18.98 17.52 9.12
N PHE A 389 -18.13 17.35 10.10
CA PHE A 389 -16.68 17.43 9.94
C PHE A 389 -16.04 16.28 10.71
N LYS A 390 -15.21 15.47 10.05
CA LYS A 390 -14.39 14.42 10.66
C LYS A 390 -12.98 14.53 10.12
N LYS A 391 -12.00 14.65 11.03
CA LYS A 391 -10.59 14.61 10.69
C LYS A 391 -9.89 13.61 11.57
N GLY A 392 -9.23 12.62 10.98
CA GLY A 392 -8.59 11.54 11.71
C GLY A 392 -7.34 11.03 11.02
N ARG A 393 -6.64 10.16 11.72
CA ARG A 393 -5.55 9.36 11.18
C ARG A 393 -6.11 8.01 10.74
N VAL A 394 -5.65 7.52 9.60
CA VAL A 394 -6.03 6.19 9.11
C VAL A 394 -5.65 5.12 10.13
N GLY A 395 -6.64 4.32 10.53
CA GLY A 395 -6.47 3.26 11.52
C GLY A 395 -6.53 3.70 13.00
N ASP A 396 -6.79 4.97 13.30
CA ASP A 396 -6.94 5.51 14.66
C ASP A 396 -8.22 6.37 14.78
N ASP A 397 -9.37 5.76 14.48
CA ASP A 397 -10.67 6.46 14.48
C ASP A 397 -11.10 6.95 15.87
N GLU A 398 -10.64 6.32 16.94
CA GLU A 398 -10.98 6.71 18.31
C GLU A 398 -10.46 8.11 18.69
N LYS A 399 -9.39 8.59 18.01
CA LYS A 399 -8.80 9.91 18.22
C LYS A 399 -9.19 10.93 17.15
N ALA A 400 -10.10 10.55 16.25
CA ALA A 400 -10.55 11.47 15.22
C ALA A 400 -11.31 12.66 15.84
N GLU A 401 -11.03 13.85 15.34
CA GLU A 401 -11.84 15.04 15.63
C GLU A 401 -13.12 14.94 14.82
N GLU A 402 -14.25 14.78 15.50
CA GLU A 402 -15.56 14.63 14.86
C GLU A 402 -16.54 15.65 15.40
N ARG A 403 -17.25 16.33 14.52
CA ARG A 403 -18.25 17.34 14.83
C ARG A 403 -19.48 17.16 13.95
N LEU A 404 -20.67 17.20 14.56
CA LEU A 404 -21.95 17.24 13.88
C LEU A 404 -22.75 18.38 14.47
N GLU A 405 -22.99 19.44 13.70
CA GLU A 405 -23.58 20.68 14.15
C GLU A 405 -24.83 21.00 13.33
N GLU A 406 -25.94 21.33 13.99
CA GLU A 406 -27.17 21.81 13.35
C GLU A 406 -27.09 23.33 13.16
N TRP A 407 -27.46 23.79 11.95
CA TRP A 407 -27.40 25.19 11.57
C TRP A 407 -28.78 25.68 11.10
N GLU A 408 -29.27 26.74 11.71
CA GLU A 408 -30.52 27.38 11.32
C GLU A 408 -30.37 28.23 10.07
N ASN A 409 -29.21 28.83 9.84
CA ASN A 409 -28.95 29.73 8.72
C ASN A 409 -28.02 29.09 7.70
N VAL A 410 -28.53 28.87 6.49
CA VAL A 410 -27.80 28.24 5.37
C VAL A 410 -26.53 29.01 4.99
N ASP A 411 -26.61 30.35 4.90
CA ASP A 411 -25.46 31.16 4.47
C ASP A 411 -24.33 31.14 5.51
N ASN A 412 -24.66 31.04 6.80
CA ASN A 412 -23.65 30.89 7.84
C ASN A 412 -23.03 29.50 7.80
N ALA A 413 -23.79 28.44 7.55
CA ALA A 413 -23.26 27.08 7.39
C ALA A 413 -22.32 26.98 6.19
N VAL A 414 -22.68 27.60 5.07
CA VAL A 414 -21.84 27.67 3.85
C VAL A 414 -20.53 28.43 4.13
N LYS A 415 -20.60 29.55 4.87
CA LYS A 415 -19.39 30.29 5.26
C LYS A 415 -18.48 29.48 6.17
N GLU A 416 -19.04 28.77 7.14
CA GLU A 416 -18.25 27.90 8.02
C GLU A 416 -17.62 26.73 7.24
N PHE A 417 -18.36 26.12 6.32
CA PHE A 417 -17.84 25.11 5.42
C PHE A 417 -16.63 25.64 4.61
N ALA A 418 -16.76 26.84 4.02
CA ALA A 418 -15.67 27.48 3.27
C ALA A 418 -14.46 27.80 4.15
N ARG A 419 -14.67 28.28 5.38
CA ARG A 419 -13.62 28.54 6.35
C ARG A 419 -12.85 27.27 6.71
N LEU A 420 -13.57 26.18 6.99
CA LEU A 420 -12.96 24.89 7.29
C LEU A 420 -12.18 24.33 6.09
N PHE A 421 -12.70 24.50 4.87
CA PHE A 421 -12.01 24.11 3.64
C PHE A 421 -10.67 24.84 3.51
N GLU A 422 -10.65 26.16 3.75
CA GLU A 422 -9.42 26.95 3.72
C GLU A 422 -8.46 26.53 4.83
N GLU A 423 -8.96 26.28 6.02
CA GLU A 423 -8.14 25.79 7.14
C GLU A 423 -7.46 24.46 6.82
N VAL A 424 -8.19 23.51 6.23
CA VAL A 424 -7.72 22.17 5.92
C VAL A 424 -6.74 22.16 4.74
N THR A 425 -7.06 22.91 3.66
CA THR A 425 -6.29 22.88 2.40
C THR A 425 -5.35 24.05 2.22
N GLY A 426 -5.58 25.16 2.92
CA GLY A 426 -4.92 26.44 2.71
C GLY A 426 -5.34 27.14 1.40
N ASN A 427 -6.42 26.72 0.76
CA ASN A 427 -6.98 27.33 -0.45
C ASN A 427 -8.37 27.88 -0.17
N GLU A 428 -8.73 28.98 -0.81
CA GLU A 428 -10.11 29.47 -0.78
C GLU A 428 -11.06 28.46 -1.42
N PHE A 429 -12.29 28.41 -0.94
CA PHE A 429 -13.32 27.54 -1.49
C PHE A 429 -13.94 28.18 -2.73
N GLU A 430 -13.44 27.84 -3.90
CA GLU A 430 -13.96 28.24 -5.20
C GLU A 430 -14.60 27.03 -5.90
N PRO A 431 -15.88 26.76 -5.69
CA PRO A 431 -16.48 25.50 -6.09
C PRO A 431 -16.50 25.24 -7.60
N TRP A 432 -16.59 26.30 -8.43
CA TRP A 432 -16.64 26.20 -9.90
C TRP A 432 -15.28 25.93 -10.55
N GLU A 433 -14.20 26.22 -9.87
CA GLU A 433 -12.83 26.09 -10.39
C GLU A 433 -11.96 25.25 -9.46
N ARG A 434 -12.55 24.64 -8.43
CA ARG A 434 -11.86 23.84 -7.41
C ARG A 434 -10.87 22.86 -8.01
N GLU A 435 -11.31 22.13 -9.04
CA GLU A 435 -10.48 21.11 -9.68
C GLU A 435 -9.28 21.70 -10.43
N LYS A 436 -9.38 22.93 -10.94
CA LYS A 436 -8.33 23.57 -11.74
C LYS A 436 -7.39 24.45 -10.94
N LYS A 437 -7.90 25.14 -9.92
CA LYS A 437 -7.16 26.17 -9.17
C LYS A 437 -6.53 25.66 -7.88
N ILE A 438 -6.95 24.50 -7.38
CA ILE A 438 -6.42 24.02 -6.10
C ILE A 438 -4.93 23.74 -6.21
N GLN A 439 -4.17 24.31 -5.28
CA GLN A 439 -2.74 24.10 -5.17
C GLN A 439 -2.42 23.31 -3.93
N LYS A 440 -1.60 22.26 -4.08
CA LYS A 440 -1.05 21.57 -2.91
C LYS A 440 -0.16 22.54 -2.13
N LYS A 441 -0.44 22.68 -0.85
CA LYS A 441 0.40 23.43 0.08
C LYS A 441 1.10 22.48 1.05
N PRO A 442 2.34 22.78 1.46
CA PRO A 442 3.05 21.96 2.43
C PRO A 442 2.22 21.75 3.71
N MET A 443 2.21 20.54 4.22
CA MET A 443 1.50 20.13 5.44
C MET A 443 -0.03 20.33 5.43
N LYS A 444 -0.64 20.64 4.31
CA LYS A 444 -2.09 20.77 4.16
C LYS A 444 -2.65 19.54 3.43
N LEU A 445 -3.87 19.16 3.77
CA LEU A 445 -4.57 18.07 3.09
C LEU A 445 -4.88 18.48 1.65
N TYR A 446 -5.09 17.46 0.79
CA TYR A 446 -5.42 17.62 -0.61
C TYR A 446 -6.72 16.92 -0.94
N PRO A 447 -7.61 17.51 -1.76
CA PRO A 447 -8.90 16.90 -2.04
C PRO A 447 -8.79 15.64 -2.88
N ILE A 448 -9.63 14.69 -2.51
CA ILE A 448 -9.95 13.48 -3.27
C ILE A 448 -11.30 13.73 -3.96
N ASP A 449 -11.29 13.88 -5.28
CA ASP A 449 -12.49 14.19 -6.03
C ASP A 449 -13.27 12.91 -6.35
N MET A 450 -14.42 12.77 -5.67
CA MET A 450 -15.32 11.62 -5.83
C MET A 450 -16.35 11.86 -6.92
N ASP A 451 -16.72 10.81 -7.65
CA ASP A 451 -17.79 10.79 -8.64
C ASP A 451 -19.14 10.47 -8.01
N ASP A 452 -20.22 10.73 -8.75
CA ASP A 452 -21.58 10.31 -8.38
C ASP A 452 -21.78 8.84 -8.75
N GLY A 453 -22.53 8.09 -7.95
CA GLY A 453 -22.96 6.74 -8.28
C GLY A 453 -22.98 5.79 -7.11
N PHE A 454 -22.98 4.50 -7.44
CA PHE A 454 -23.01 3.41 -6.47
C PHE A 454 -21.68 2.69 -6.46
N ASP A 455 -21.07 2.57 -5.30
CA ASP A 455 -19.84 1.79 -5.15
C ASP A 455 -20.16 0.30 -5.29
N VAL A 456 -19.49 -0.38 -6.22
CA VAL A 456 -19.69 -1.81 -6.48
C VAL A 456 -19.50 -2.70 -5.25
N ARG A 457 -18.72 -2.26 -4.26
CA ARG A 457 -18.52 -2.98 -2.99
C ARG A 457 -19.80 -3.11 -2.18
N TYR A 458 -20.76 -2.21 -2.40
CA TYR A 458 -21.99 -2.14 -1.63
C TYR A 458 -23.24 -2.30 -2.50
N GLY A 459 -23.21 -1.86 -3.76
CA GLY A 459 -24.31 -1.97 -4.72
C GLY A 459 -24.31 -3.27 -5.54
N GLY A 460 -23.26 -4.10 -5.44
CA GLY A 460 -23.20 -5.42 -6.06
C GLY A 460 -24.10 -6.44 -5.36
N LEU A 461 -24.43 -7.53 -6.04
CA LEU A 461 -25.18 -8.63 -5.45
C LEU A 461 -24.26 -9.51 -4.59
N GLY A 462 -24.74 -9.93 -3.41
CA GLY A 462 -24.07 -10.93 -2.58
C GLY A 462 -24.10 -12.31 -3.24
N LEU A 463 -23.19 -13.21 -2.83
CA LEU A 463 -23.02 -14.55 -3.44
C LEU A 463 -24.33 -15.36 -3.49
N ARG A 464 -25.16 -15.28 -2.45
CA ARG A 464 -26.44 -15.97 -2.37
C ARG A 464 -27.44 -15.42 -3.38
N GLN A 465 -27.57 -14.10 -3.47
CA GLN A 465 -28.44 -13.43 -4.41
C GLN A 465 -28.01 -13.67 -5.85
N LEU A 466 -26.69 -13.65 -6.12
CA LEU A 466 -26.14 -14.05 -7.40
C LEU A 466 -26.47 -15.50 -7.75
N GLY A 467 -26.48 -16.40 -6.75
CA GLY A 467 -26.90 -17.78 -6.93
C GLY A 467 -28.38 -17.90 -7.36
N ILE A 468 -29.26 -17.20 -6.66
CA ILE A 468 -30.70 -17.15 -6.97
C ILE A 468 -30.91 -16.48 -8.34
N ALA A 469 -30.28 -15.34 -8.58
CA ALA A 469 -30.38 -14.62 -9.85
C ALA A 469 -29.92 -15.48 -11.04
N ALA A 470 -28.84 -16.24 -10.90
CA ALA A 470 -28.35 -17.12 -11.97
C ALA A 470 -29.31 -18.29 -12.28
N THR A 471 -30.06 -18.76 -11.28
CA THR A 471 -31.03 -19.84 -11.46
C THR A 471 -32.28 -19.38 -12.20
N HIS A 472 -32.68 -18.13 -12.03
CA HIS A 472 -33.92 -17.58 -12.58
C HIS A 472 -33.74 -16.63 -13.76
N CYS A 473 -32.51 -16.35 -14.18
CA CYS A 473 -32.23 -15.43 -15.28
C CYS A 473 -32.55 -16.05 -16.65
N LYS A 474 -32.77 -15.20 -17.62
CA LYS A 474 -33.09 -15.57 -19.04
C LYS A 474 -31.85 -15.84 -19.87
N LEU A 475 -30.64 -15.68 -19.30
CA LEU A 475 -29.39 -15.95 -20.00
C LEU A 475 -29.20 -17.46 -20.17
N GLU A 476 -28.41 -17.81 -21.17
CA GLU A 476 -27.90 -19.18 -21.30
C GLU A 476 -27.16 -19.60 -20.03
N PRO A 477 -27.31 -20.82 -19.51
CA PRO A 477 -26.81 -21.22 -18.18
C PRO A 477 -25.32 -20.98 -17.94
N PHE A 478 -24.45 -21.24 -18.95
CA PHE A 478 -23.01 -20.98 -18.82
C PHE A 478 -22.70 -19.48 -18.79
N VAL A 479 -23.43 -18.68 -19.58
CA VAL A 479 -23.31 -17.20 -19.55
C VAL A 479 -23.82 -16.65 -18.22
N ALA A 480 -24.92 -17.21 -17.68
CA ALA A 480 -25.42 -16.83 -16.36
C ALA A 480 -24.39 -17.09 -15.26
N LYS A 481 -23.75 -18.28 -15.29
CA LYS A 481 -22.67 -18.64 -14.38
C LYS A 481 -21.47 -17.68 -14.49
N PHE A 482 -21.09 -17.33 -15.70
CA PHE A 482 -20.01 -16.37 -15.95
C PHE A 482 -20.36 -14.97 -15.45
N MET A 483 -21.56 -14.45 -15.74
CA MET A 483 -22.04 -13.17 -15.24
C MET A 483 -22.15 -13.13 -13.73
N LYS A 484 -22.50 -14.24 -13.09
CA LYS A 484 -22.46 -14.37 -11.61
C LYS A 484 -21.06 -14.03 -11.06
N VAL A 485 -20.00 -14.54 -11.68
CA VAL A 485 -18.63 -14.25 -11.26
C VAL A 485 -18.32 -12.78 -11.47
N LEU A 486 -18.58 -12.23 -12.67
CA LEU A 486 -18.28 -10.83 -12.99
C LEU A 486 -19.04 -9.81 -12.10
N CYS A 487 -20.22 -10.17 -11.64
CA CYS A 487 -21.06 -9.29 -10.81
C CYS A 487 -20.83 -9.47 -9.31
N SER A 488 -19.89 -10.33 -8.90
CA SER A 488 -19.58 -10.57 -7.51
C SER A 488 -18.84 -9.38 -6.90
N ARG A 489 -19.45 -8.73 -5.90
CA ARG A 489 -18.81 -7.63 -5.15
C ARG A 489 -17.49 -8.03 -4.50
N GLU A 490 -17.34 -9.30 -4.16
CA GLU A 490 -16.17 -9.82 -3.47
C GLU A 490 -14.88 -9.66 -4.29
N ILE A 491 -14.95 -9.82 -5.61
CA ILE A 491 -13.81 -9.61 -6.50
C ILE A 491 -13.24 -8.19 -6.34
N TYR A 492 -14.11 -7.19 -6.32
CA TYR A 492 -13.72 -5.77 -6.26
C TYR A 492 -13.27 -5.35 -4.86
N LYS A 493 -13.88 -5.92 -3.81
CA LYS A 493 -13.41 -5.75 -2.44
C LYS A 493 -11.98 -6.25 -2.27
N TYR A 494 -11.70 -7.47 -2.76
CA TYR A 494 -10.36 -8.05 -2.71
C TYR A 494 -9.34 -7.22 -3.47
N ALA A 495 -9.68 -6.76 -4.67
CA ALA A 495 -8.78 -5.96 -5.49
C ALA A 495 -8.37 -4.65 -4.80
N LEU A 496 -9.30 -3.95 -4.14
CA LEU A 496 -8.99 -2.75 -3.36
C LEU A 496 -8.17 -3.08 -2.12
N MET A 497 -8.52 -4.15 -1.42
CA MET A 497 -7.80 -4.58 -0.22
C MET A 497 -6.35 -4.97 -0.53
N GLU A 498 -6.11 -5.68 -1.62
CA GLU A 498 -4.77 -6.05 -2.10
C GLU A 498 -3.90 -4.80 -2.32
N MET A 499 -4.48 -3.74 -2.88
CA MET A 499 -3.78 -2.47 -3.12
C MET A 499 -3.76 -1.52 -1.92
N GLY A 500 -4.35 -1.90 -0.77
CA GLY A 500 -4.46 -1.02 0.39
C GLY A 500 -5.39 0.18 0.18
N LEU A 501 -6.38 0.05 -0.71
CA LEU A 501 -7.34 1.10 -1.10
C LEU A 501 -8.74 0.87 -0.50
N ASP A 502 -8.84 0.03 0.50
CA ASP A 502 -10.08 -0.41 1.13
C ASP A 502 -10.52 0.45 2.31
N SER A 503 -10.00 1.68 2.40
CA SER A 503 -10.42 2.64 3.44
C SER A 503 -11.94 2.74 3.54
N PRO A 504 -12.51 2.60 4.73
CA PRO A 504 -13.95 2.73 4.94
C PRO A 504 -14.44 4.17 4.80
N ASP A 505 -13.54 5.15 4.95
CA ASP A 505 -13.86 6.56 5.01
C ASP A 505 -13.87 7.23 3.63
N ILE A 506 -12.95 6.81 2.74
CA ILE A 506 -12.82 7.36 1.39
C ILE A 506 -13.05 6.25 0.35
N PRO A 507 -14.13 6.30 -0.43
CA PRO A 507 -14.45 5.28 -1.43
C PRO A 507 -13.58 5.42 -2.68
N MET A 508 -12.38 4.83 -2.66
CA MET A 508 -11.41 4.92 -3.75
C MET A 508 -11.91 4.33 -5.09
N GLY A 509 -12.94 3.49 -5.09
CA GLY A 509 -13.59 2.98 -6.30
C GLY A 509 -14.58 3.96 -6.97
N MET A 510 -14.68 5.19 -6.47
CA MET A 510 -15.66 6.21 -6.92
C MET A 510 -14.97 7.55 -7.22
N LEU A 511 -13.80 7.52 -7.87
CA LEU A 511 -13.06 8.74 -8.20
C LEU A 511 -13.50 9.33 -9.54
N THR A 512 -13.44 10.67 -9.67
CA THR A 512 -13.70 11.33 -10.95
C THR A 512 -12.60 11.02 -11.98
N ASP A 513 -12.95 11.01 -13.25
CA ASP A 513 -11.99 10.85 -14.35
C ASP A 513 -10.88 11.94 -14.28
N PHE A 514 -11.24 13.14 -13.79
CA PHE A 514 -10.28 14.23 -13.58
C PHE A 514 -9.26 13.89 -12.48
N HIS A 515 -9.70 13.33 -11.36
CA HIS A 515 -8.81 12.90 -10.28
C HIS A 515 -7.87 11.77 -10.73
N LEU A 516 -8.42 10.79 -11.45
CA LEU A 516 -7.63 9.69 -12.03
C LEU A 516 -6.58 10.20 -13.01
N LYS A 517 -6.92 11.18 -13.85
CA LYS A 517 -5.97 11.83 -14.74
C LYS A 517 -4.85 12.54 -13.99
N ARG A 518 -5.17 13.21 -12.88
CA ARG A 518 -4.18 13.86 -12.00
C ARG A 518 -3.22 12.83 -11.37
N CYS A 519 -3.73 11.66 -10.97
CA CYS A 519 -2.90 10.56 -10.49
C CYS A 519 -1.96 10.05 -11.59
N GLU A 520 -2.46 9.86 -12.81
CA GLU A 520 -1.66 9.45 -13.97
C GLU A 520 -0.56 10.46 -14.30
N GLU A 521 -0.90 11.73 -14.41
CA GLU A 521 0.07 12.81 -14.66
C GLU A 521 1.13 12.88 -13.56
N GLY A 522 0.70 12.73 -12.29
CA GLY A 522 1.60 12.68 -11.15
C GLY A 522 2.58 11.53 -11.21
N LEU A 523 2.12 10.34 -11.58
CA LEU A 523 2.93 9.15 -11.77
C LEU A 523 3.95 9.35 -12.91
N GLN A 524 3.51 9.81 -14.07
CA GLN A 524 4.37 10.03 -15.25
C GLN A 524 5.45 11.07 -14.99
N LEU A 525 5.10 12.23 -14.42
CA LEU A 525 6.07 13.28 -14.07
C LEU A 525 7.13 12.77 -13.09
N SER A 526 6.73 11.98 -12.11
CA SER A 526 7.66 11.43 -11.13
C SER A 526 8.61 10.40 -11.75
N ILE A 527 8.11 9.52 -12.62
CA ILE A 527 8.94 8.57 -13.39
C ILE A 527 9.95 9.31 -14.27
N GLU A 528 9.54 10.37 -14.98
CA GLU A 528 10.44 11.19 -15.79
C GLU A 528 11.52 11.86 -14.95
N LYS A 529 11.16 12.40 -13.77
CA LYS A 529 12.10 13.00 -12.82
C LYS A 529 13.13 11.97 -12.33
N MET A 530 12.69 10.75 -11.99
CA MET A 530 13.58 9.66 -11.56
C MET A 530 14.54 9.22 -12.68
N LYS A 531 14.03 9.04 -13.91
CA LYS A 531 14.86 8.67 -15.07
C LYS A 531 15.90 9.73 -15.42
N SER A 532 15.57 11.01 -15.26
CA SER A 532 16.47 12.13 -15.59
C SER A 532 17.50 12.43 -14.50
N THR A 533 17.30 11.93 -13.29
CA THR A 533 18.15 12.26 -12.14
C THR A 533 19.38 11.37 -12.11
N LYS A 534 20.56 12.03 -12.03
CA LYS A 534 21.86 11.36 -11.78
C LYS A 534 22.29 11.44 -10.31
N GLU A 535 21.41 11.91 -9.45
CA GLU A 535 21.67 12.04 -8.02
C GLU A 535 21.78 10.65 -7.37
N THR A 536 22.64 10.53 -6.36
CA THR A 536 22.89 9.31 -5.61
C THR A 536 22.75 9.56 -4.11
N GLY A 537 22.56 8.49 -3.34
CA GLY A 537 22.45 8.58 -1.88
C GLY A 537 21.23 9.38 -1.45
N GLN A 538 21.34 10.13 -0.37
CA GLN A 538 20.22 10.82 0.31
C GLN A 538 19.39 11.75 -0.59
N LYS A 539 19.95 12.29 -1.68
CA LYS A 539 19.18 13.09 -2.62
C LYS A 539 18.30 12.22 -3.51
N ALA A 540 18.78 11.06 -3.92
CA ALA A 540 17.96 10.07 -4.62
C ALA A 540 16.84 9.57 -3.70
N ASP A 541 17.14 9.24 -2.45
CA ASP A 541 16.14 8.81 -1.45
C ASP A 541 15.05 9.89 -1.25
N ALA A 542 15.40 11.17 -1.28
CA ALA A 542 14.44 12.27 -1.18
C ALA A 542 13.47 12.31 -2.37
N ILE A 543 13.92 11.96 -3.57
CA ILE A 543 13.07 11.89 -4.77
C ILE A 543 12.06 10.75 -4.65
N TRP A 544 12.51 9.56 -4.22
CA TRP A 544 11.63 8.41 -3.97
C TRP A 544 10.60 8.69 -2.89
N SER A 545 11.04 9.32 -1.80
CA SER A 545 10.17 9.74 -0.71
C SER A 545 9.12 10.76 -1.17
N ASP A 546 9.52 11.78 -1.94
CA ASP A 546 8.62 12.79 -2.48
C ASP A 546 7.54 12.18 -3.38
N PHE A 547 7.95 11.29 -4.29
CA PHE A 547 7.00 10.56 -5.11
C PHE A 547 6.01 9.75 -4.28
N SER A 548 6.50 8.99 -3.29
CA SER A 548 5.66 8.13 -2.47
C SER A 548 4.60 8.93 -1.70
N GLN A 549 5.01 10.05 -1.11
CA GLN A 549 4.10 10.91 -0.35
C GLN A 549 3.08 11.61 -1.24
N ARG A 550 3.50 12.07 -2.41
CA ARG A 550 2.58 12.59 -3.43
C ARG A 550 1.58 11.53 -3.87
N TRP A 551 2.07 10.32 -4.16
CA TRP A 551 1.24 9.22 -4.60
C TRP A 551 0.17 8.85 -3.57
N PHE A 552 0.58 8.60 -2.33
CA PHE A 552 -0.35 8.22 -1.26
C PHE A 552 -1.22 9.36 -0.74
N THR A 553 -0.91 10.61 -1.06
CA THR A 553 -1.83 11.74 -0.86
C THR A 553 -2.93 11.75 -1.94
N LEU A 554 -2.60 11.45 -3.21
CA LEU A 554 -3.57 11.39 -4.32
C LEU A 554 -4.36 10.08 -4.30
N MET A 555 -3.71 8.98 -4.01
CA MET A 555 -4.25 7.63 -3.92
C MET A 555 -4.28 7.20 -2.45
N HIS A 556 -5.29 7.68 -1.73
CA HIS A 556 -5.42 7.44 -0.30
C HIS A 556 -5.34 5.95 0.05
N SER A 557 -4.36 5.57 0.84
CA SER A 557 -4.08 4.18 1.19
C SER A 557 -4.09 3.95 2.69
N THR A 558 -4.56 2.77 3.09
CA THR A 558 -4.46 2.30 4.47
C THR A 558 -3.05 1.85 4.84
N ARG A 559 -2.19 1.61 3.85
CA ARG A 559 -0.83 1.05 4.02
C ARG A 559 0.20 1.78 3.17
N PRO A 560 0.47 3.08 3.42
CA PRO A 560 1.45 3.82 2.66
C PRO A 560 2.88 3.36 3.00
N PHE A 561 3.77 3.34 1.99
CA PHE A 561 5.19 3.01 2.14
C PHE A 561 6.05 3.86 1.19
N ILE A 562 7.37 3.81 1.34
CA ILE A 562 8.27 4.51 0.42
C ILE A 562 8.69 3.57 -0.69
N PHE A 563 8.35 3.90 -1.93
CA PHE A 563 8.83 3.20 -3.13
C PHE A 563 10.35 3.28 -3.23
N ARG A 564 10.97 2.20 -3.67
CA ARG A 564 12.44 2.06 -3.73
C ARG A 564 12.96 1.79 -5.14
N ASP A 565 12.12 1.19 -5.98
CA ASP A 565 12.48 0.82 -7.33
C ASP A 565 11.28 0.87 -8.31
N TYR A 566 11.56 0.60 -9.56
CA TYR A 566 10.54 0.63 -10.61
C TYR A 566 9.59 -0.59 -10.57
N HIS A 567 9.99 -1.70 -9.95
CA HIS A 567 9.10 -2.86 -9.76
C HIS A 567 8.01 -2.52 -8.74
N GLU A 568 8.37 -1.90 -7.63
CA GLU A 568 7.38 -1.43 -6.64
C GLU A 568 6.42 -0.40 -7.25
N ILE A 569 6.90 0.49 -8.13
CA ILE A 569 6.00 1.42 -8.86
C ILE A 569 5.04 0.65 -9.77
N ALA A 570 5.52 -0.35 -10.49
CA ALA A 570 4.68 -1.17 -11.37
C ALA A 570 3.63 -1.95 -10.58
N ASP A 571 4.06 -2.64 -9.53
CA ASP A 571 3.23 -3.58 -8.78
C ASP A 571 2.21 -2.88 -7.87
N TYR A 572 2.53 -1.67 -7.37
CA TYR A 572 1.66 -0.97 -6.44
C TYR A 572 1.08 0.34 -7.01
N ALA A 573 1.88 1.23 -7.58
CA ALA A 573 1.36 2.50 -8.05
C ALA A 573 0.58 2.36 -9.37
N ALA A 574 1.19 1.79 -10.39
CA ALA A 574 0.53 1.58 -11.68
C ALA A 574 -0.65 0.61 -11.55
N ALA A 575 -0.45 -0.52 -10.87
CA ALA A 575 -1.49 -1.51 -10.63
C ALA A 575 -2.67 -0.96 -9.80
N ALA A 576 -2.41 -0.10 -8.80
CA ALA A 576 -3.45 0.56 -8.02
C ALA A 576 -4.31 1.50 -8.87
N LEU A 577 -3.68 2.32 -9.73
CA LEU A 577 -4.41 3.22 -10.61
C LEU A 577 -5.25 2.45 -11.64
N GLU A 578 -4.72 1.37 -12.20
CA GLU A 578 -5.47 0.48 -13.09
C GLU A 578 -6.65 -0.16 -12.35
N THR A 579 -6.43 -0.68 -11.14
CA THR A 579 -7.47 -1.28 -10.30
C THR A 579 -8.60 -0.29 -10.00
N VAL A 580 -8.30 0.95 -9.65
CA VAL A 580 -9.33 1.98 -9.40
C VAL A 580 -10.11 2.30 -10.68
N ARG A 581 -9.45 2.39 -11.82
CA ARG A 581 -10.12 2.54 -13.12
C ARG A 581 -11.06 1.37 -13.43
N ASP A 582 -10.63 0.16 -13.14
CA ASP A 582 -11.44 -1.04 -13.33
C ASP A 582 -12.68 -1.02 -12.46
N ILE A 583 -12.52 -0.64 -11.19
CA ILE A 583 -13.61 -0.56 -10.21
C ILE A 583 -14.58 0.58 -10.53
N ASN A 584 -14.10 1.71 -11.04
CA ASN A 584 -14.97 2.78 -11.53
C ASN A 584 -15.92 2.26 -12.63
N VAL A 585 -15.41 1.47 -13.58
CA VAL A 585 -16.23 0.84 -14.61
C VAL A 585 -17.20 -0.18 -14.01
N ALA A 586 -16.72 -1.02 -13.10
CA ALA A 586 -17.55 -2.00 -12.41
C ALA A 586 -18.66 -1.32 -11.60
N SER A 587 -18.39 -0.23 -10.93
CA SER A 587 -19.38 0.56 -10.18
C SER A 587 -20.51 1.09 -11.09
N ARG A 588 -20.15 1.49 -12.31
CA ARG A 588 -21.15 1.95 -13.31
C ARG A 588 -21.96 0.81 -13.94
N VAL A 589 -21.37 -0.37 -14.14
CA VAL A 589 -22.02 -1.53 -14.79
C VAL A 589 -22.77 -2.41 -13.78
N VAL A 590 -22.15 -2.71 -12.66
CA VAL A 590 -22.66 -3.66 -11.65
C VAL A 590 -23.35 -2.94 -10.51
N GLY A 591 -22.78 -1.85 -10.02
CA GLY A 591 -23.27 -1.09 -8.88
C GLY A 591 -24.49 -0.23 -9.21
N ASP A 592 -24.64 0.27 -10.45
CA ASP A 592 -25.77 1.08 -10.85
C ASP A 592 -27.04 0.24 -11.04
N LEU A 593 -27.98 0.43 -10.13
CA LEU A 593 -29.29 -0.24 -10.10
C LEU A 593 -30.40 0.56 -10.79
N THR A 594 -30.09 1.75 -11.29
CA THR A 594 -31.08 2.60 -11.96
C THR A 594 -31.56 1.94 -13.27
N GLY A 595 -32.88 1.80 -13.43
CA GLY A 595 -33.47 1.13 -14.59
C GLY A 595 -33.36 -0.40 -14.58
N SER A 596 -32.87 -1.01 -13.51
CA SER A 596 -32.83 -2.47 -13.35
C SER A 596 -34.21 -3.02 -13.14
N THR A 597 -34.52 -4.09 -13.86
CA THR A 597 -35.67 -4.94 -13.50
C THR A 597 -35.26 -5.82 -12.32
N ILE A 598 -35.96 -5.68 -11.21
CA ILE A 598 -35.74 -6.49 -9.99
C ILE A 598 -35.83 -7.99 -10.30
N ASP A 599 -36.60 -8.35 -11.36
CA ASP A 599 -36.89 -9.73 -11.73
C ASP A 599 -35.71 -10.49 -12.37
N ASP A 600 -34.77 -9.80 -13.04
CA ASP A 600 -33.63 -10.43 -13.73
C ASP A 600 -32.39 -9.53 -13.74
N PRO A 601 -31.72 -9.39 -12.59
CA PRO A 601 -30.60 -8.48 -12.42
C PRO A 601 -29.35 -8.88 -13.23
N LEU A 602 -29.15 -10.17 -13.52
CA LEU A 602 -27.99 -10.61 -14.31
C LEU A 602 -28.15 -10.29 -15.80
N SER A 603 -29.37 -10.49 -16.37
CA SER A 603 -29.65 -10.09 -17.74
C SER A 603 -29.54 -8.57 -17.96
N ASP A 604 -29.94 -7.77 -16.97
CA ASP A 604 -29.77 -6.32 -17.03
C ASP A 604 -28.29 -5.92 -17.06
N ARG A 605 -27.47 -6.48 -16.17
CA ARG A 605 -26.01 -6.23 -16.14
C ARG A 605 -25.30 -6.73 -17.39
N TYR A 606 -25.75 -7.87 -17.94
CA TYR A 606 -25.25 -8.36 -19.22
C TYR A 606 -25.50 -7.36 -20.36
N LYS A 607 -26.69 -6.75 -20.41
CA LYS A 607 -27.00 -5.68 -21.39
C LYS A 607 -26.09 -4.46 -21.17
N LYS A 608 -25.93 -4.02 -19.92
CA LYS A 608 -25.02 -2.90 -19.57
C LYS A 608 -23.54 -3.18 -19.89
N LEU A 609 -23.14 -4.45 -19.85
CA LEU A 609 -21.78 -4.86 -20.22
C LEU A 609 -21.45 -4.55 -21.69
N GLY A 610 -22.44 -4.63 -22.59
CA GLY A 610 -22.27 -4.30 -24.01
C GLY A 610 -21.33 -5.28 -24.75
N CYS A 611 -21.30 -6.54 -24.34
CA CYS A 611 -20.46 -7.59 -24.92
C CYS A 611 -21.32 -8.81 -25.25
N SER A 612 -21.24 -9.28 -26.49
CA SER A 612 -21.83 -10.58 -26.86
C SER A 612 -20.94 -11.70 -26.32
N ILE A 613 -21.54 -12.65 -25.59
CA ILE A 613 -20.82 -13.77 -24.97
C ILE A 613 -21.52 -15.07 -25.36
N LYS A 614 -20.81 -16.01 -25.95
CA LYS A 614 -21.30 -17.32 -26.38
C LYS A 614 -20.38 -18.43 -25.90
N PRO A 615 -20.89 -19.46 -25.22
CA PRO A 615 -20.06 -20.61 -24.89
C PRO A 615 -19.54 -21.30 -26.15
N VAL A 616 -18.32 -21.79 -26.08
CA VAL A 616 -17.67 -22.58 -27.13
C VAL A 616 -17.82 -24.06 -26.76
N GLU A 617 -18.41 -24.87 -27.65
CA GLU A 617 -18.63 -26.30 -27.43
C GLU A 617 -17.26 -27.04 -27.36
N LYS A 618 -17.15 -28.00 -26.41
CA LYS A 618 -15.91 -28.75 -26.15
C LYS A 618 -15.42 -29.55 -27.33
N GLU A 619 -16.37 -30.00 -28.18
CA GLU A 619 -16.08 -30.78 -29.38
C GLU A 619 -15.61 -29.93 -30.56
N SER A 620 -15.77 -28.63 -30.51
CA SER A 620 -15.43 -27.70 -31.59
C SER A 620 -13.91 -27.62 -31.83
N GLU A 621 -13.54 -27.32 -33.08
CA GLU A 621 -12.14 -27.08 -33.44
C GLU A 621 -11.50 -25.91 -32.67
N ASP A 622 -12.28 -24.86 -32.44
CA ASP A 622 -11.81 -23.68 -31.70
C ASP A 622 -11.48 -24.04 -30.23
N TYR A 623 -12.31 -24.88 -29.57
CA TYR A 623 -12.03 -25.31 -28.20
C TYR A 623 -10.76 -26.15 -28.11
N LYS A 624 -10.60 -27.13 -29.03
CA LYS A 624 -9.40 -28.00 -29.08
C LYS A 624 -8.15 -27.20 -29.35
N MET A 625 -8.21 -26.27 -30.29
CA MET A 625 -7.11 -25.35 -30.59
C MET A 625 -6.69 -24.54 -29.38
N ILE A 626 -7.65 -23.98 -28.63
CA ILE A 626 -7.39 -23.19 -27.43
C ILE A 626 -6.81 -24.07 -26.33
N GLN A 627 -7.32 -25.29 -26.17
CA GLN A 627 -6.78 -26.26 -25.21
C GLN A 627 -5.33 -26.60 -25.50
N ASP A 628 -5.03 -26.98 -26.74
CA ASP A 628 -3.67 -27.29 -27.19
C ASP A 628 -2.71 -26.09 -27.01
N TYR A 629 -3.18 -24.90 -27.33
CA TYR A 629 -2.41 -23.66 -27.17
C TYR A 629 -2.14 -23.33 -25.71
N LEU A 630 -3.13 -23.52 -24.83
CA LEU A 630 -2.96 -23.35 -23.37
C LEU A 630 -1.92 -24.36 -22.85
N GLU A 631 -2.07 -25.65 -23.16
CA GLU A 631 -1.25 -26.73 -22.60
C GLU A 631 0.20 -26.67 -23.08
N LYS A 632 0.44 -26.41 -24.38
CA LYS A 632 1.79 -26.36 -24.95
C LYS A 632 2.60 -25.15 -24.49
N THR A 633 1.94 -24.02 -24.24
CA THR A 633 2.62 -22.78 -23.88
C THR A 633 2.53 -22.43 -22.38
N TYR A 634 2.06 -23.41 -21.59
CA TYR A 634 1.95 -23.25 -20.13
C TYR A 634 3.18 -23.86 -19.43
N GLU A 635 3.68 -23.13 -18.44
CA GLU A 635 4.58 -23.63 -17.41
C GLU A 635 3.97 -23.37 -16.04
N PRO A 636 4.15 -24.27 -15.06
CA PRO A 636 3.58 -24.10 -13.74
C PRO A 636 3.93 -22.75 -13.11
N VAL A 637 2.91 -22.00 -12.71
CA VAL A 637 3.09 -20.76 -11.97
C VAL A 637 3.59 -21.11 -10.57
N LYS A 638 4.68 -20.51 -10.16
CA LYS A 638 5.24 -20.66 -8.80
C LYS A 638 4.74 -19.49 -7.94
N VAL A 639 4.09 -19.82 -6.84
CA VAL A 639 3.73 -18.88 -5.79
C VAL A 639 4.40 -19.39 -4.53
N GLU A 640 5.42 -18.68 -4.08
CA GLU A 640 6.33 -19.12 -3.02
C GLU A 640 6.94 -20.50 -3.34
N ASP A 641 6.78 -21.48 -2.45
CA ASP A 641 7.30 -22.84 -2.60
C ASP A 641 6.32 -23.80 -3.32
N VAL A 642 5.14 -23.29 -3.75
CA VAL A 642 4.09 -24.12 -4.36
C VAL A 642 4.00 -23.86 -5.86
N SER A 643 3.93 -24.94 -6.62
CA SER A 643 3.77 -24.90 -8.06
C SER A 643 2.32 -25.24 -8.44
N TYR A 644 1.71 -24.42 -9.30
CA TYR A 644 0.33 -24.57 -9.73
C TYR A 644 0.27 -24.96 -11.20
N GLY A 645 -0.44 -26.05 -11.48
CA GLY A 645 -0.88 -26.41 -12.83
C GLY A 645 -2.13 -25.63 -13.20
N VAL A 646 -2.50 -25.66 -14.46
CA VAL A 646 -3.73 -25.08 -14.97
C VAL A 646 -4.56 -26.13 -15.72
N SER A 647 -5.86 -26.10 -15.51
CA SER A 647 -6.82 -26.90 -16.29
C SER A 647 -7.83 -25.99 -16.96
N LEU A 648 -8.21 -26.32 -18.22
CA LEU A 648 -9.21 -25.59 -18.97
C LEU A 648 -10.61 -26.01 -18.50
N GLU A 649 -11.40 -25.04 -18.06
CA GLU A 649 -12.77 -25.29 -17.62
C GLU A 649 -13.80 -24.95 -18.70
N ASN A 650 -13.79 -23.71 -19.17
CA ASN A 650 -14.77 -23.17 -20.11
C ASN A 650 -14.10 -22.19 -21.07
N VAL A 651 -14.65 -22.10 -22.27
CA VAL A 651 -14.27 -21.10 -23.27
C VAL A 651 -15.51 -20.34 -23.71
N PHE A 652 -15.38 -19.02 -23.73
CA PHE A 652 -16.42 -18.14 -24.23
C PHE A 652 -15.89 -17.35 -25.44
N ALA A 653 -16.57 -17.45 -26.56
CA ALA A 653 -16.37 -16.53 -27.68
C ALA A 653 -17.04 -15.19 -27.33
N VAL A 654 -16.27 -14.11 -27.38
CA VAL A 654 -16.74 -12.77 -26.95
C VAL A 654 -16.54 -11.75 -28.05
N GLU A 655 -17.44 -10.78 -28.08
CA GLU A 655 -17.41 -9.66 -29.02
C GLU A 655 -17.82 -8.37 -28.28
N PRO A 656 -16.87 -7.71 -27.62
CA PRO A 656 -17.10 -6.43 -26.95
C PRO A 656 -17.41 -5.33 -28.00
N SER A 657 -18.48 -4.56 -27.79
CA SER A 657 -18.84 -3.47 -28.70
C SER A 657 -17.80 -2.35 -28.82
N ALA A 658 -16.92 -2.23 -27.82
CA ALA A 658 -15.84 -1.24 -27.79
C ALA A 658 -14.55 -1.70 -28.50
N CYS A 659 -14.44 -2.99 -28.84
CA CYS A 659 -13.34 -3.53 -29.63
C CYS A 659 -13.64 -3.48 -31.14
N PRO A 660 -12.59 -3.50 -32.00
CA PRO A 660 -12.81 -3.75 -33.42
C PRO A 660 -13.55 -5.09 -33.62
N SER A 661 -14.53 -5.06 -34.48
CA SER A 661 -15.24 -6.29 -34.88
C SER A 661 -14.29 -7.25 -35.57
N TYR A 662 -14.69 -8.54 -35.65
CA TYR A 662 -13.89 -9.53 -36.37
C TYR A 662 -13.71 -9.15 -37.84
N ASP A 663 -14.73 -8.56 -38.47
CA ASP A 663 -14.68 -8.12 -39.86
C ASP A 663 -13.74 -6.92 -40.11
N GLU A 664 -13.43 -6.16 -39.09
CA GLU A 664 -12.44 -5.09 -39.14
C GLU A 664 -11.03 -5.63 -38.91
N ILE A 665 -10.81 -6.42 -37.86
CA ILE A 665 -9.48 -6.92 -37.51
C ILE A 665 -8.92 -7.88 -38.56
N LYS A 666 -9.76 -8.74 -39.18
CA LYS A 666 -9.31 -9.70 -40.21
C LYS A 666 -8.67 -9.05 -41.45
N LYS A 667 -8.95 -7.76 -41.71
CA LYS A 667 -8.40 -6.98 -42.84
C LYS A 667 -7.03 -6.39 -42.54
N LEU A 668 -6.60 -6.39 -41.28
CA LEU A 668 -5.31 -5.85 -40.89
C LEU A 668 -4.17 -6.84 -41.17
N PRO A 669 -2.93 -6.34 -41.40
CA PRO A 669 -1.78 -7.18 -41.64
C PRO A 669 -1.23 -7.83 -40.36
N ASN A 670 -0.37 -8.83 -40.51
CA ASN A 670 0.39 -9.48 -39.44
C ASN A 670 -0.43 -9.76 -38.16
N LYS A 671 -1.52 -10.51 -38.34
CA LYS A 671 -2.41 -10.89 -37.22
C LYS A 671 -1.84 -12.09 -36.46
N VAL A 672 -1.81 -11.98 -35.15
CA VAL A 672 -1.40 -13.06 -34.25
C VAL A 672 -2.44 -13.22 -33.14
N LEU A 673 -2.80 -14.48 -32.83
CA LEU A 673 -3.65 -14.81 -31.68
C LEU A 673 -2.76 -14.94 -30.44
N LEU A 674 -2.93 -14.05 -29.47
CA LEU A 674 -2.06 -13.91 -28.32
C LEU A 674 -2.80 -14.02 -27.01
N TRP A 675 -2.11 -14.50 -25.99
CA TRP A 675 -2.57 -14.50 -24.61
C TRP A 675 -2.39 -13.13 -23.97
N CYS A 676 -3.41 -12.68 -23.25
CA CYS A 676 -3.34 -11.47 -22.47
C CYS A 676 -3.69 -11.79 -21.03
N GLY A 677 -2.77 -11.46 -20.12
CA GLY A 677 -2.97 -11.64 -18.69
C GLY A 677 -3.96 -10.65 -18.14
N ILE A 678 -4.87 -11.14 -17.33
CA ILE A 678 -5.90 -10.33 -16.69
C ILE A 678 -6.10 -10.75 -15.24
N ARG A 679 -6.54 -9.81 -14.41
CA ARG A 679 -7.09 -10.08 -13.08
C ARG A 679 -8.61 -10.26 -13.18
N SER A 680 -9.21 -11.01 -12.27
CA SER A 680 -10.68 -11.15 -12.25
C SER A 680 -11.39 -9.80 -12.11
N SER A 681 -10.79 -8.85 -11.41
CA SER A 681 -11.34 -7.51 -11.20
C SER A 681 -11.35 -6.62 -12.45
N ASN A 682 -10.43 -6.84 -13.42
CA ASN A 682 -10.34 -6.02 -14.63
C ASN A 682 -11.04 -6.63 -15.86
N LEU A 683 -11.45 -7.90 -15.78
CA LEU A 683 -12.11 -8.59 -16.88
C LEU A 683 -13.36 -7.86 -17.33
N LEU A 684 -14.18 -7.39 -16.40
CA LEU A 684 -15.41 -6.64 -16.72
C LEU A 684 -15.10 -5.38 -17.53
N ARG A 685 -14.07 -4.61 -17.14
CA ARG A 685 -13.65 -3.42 -17.89
C ARG A 685 -13.17 -3.79 -19.30
N HIS A 686 -12.36 -4.84 -19.44
CA HIS A 686 -11.90 -5.28 -20.77
C HIS A 686 -13.09 -5.66 -21.68
N LEU A 687 -14.11 -6.34 -21.15
CA LEU A 687 -15.31 -6.66 -21.91
C LEU A 687 -16.20 -5.45 -22.19
N ASN A 688 -16.18 -4.41 -21.34
CA ASN A 688 -16.98 -3.21 -21.52
C ASN A 688 -16.29 -2.13 -22.38
N LYS A 689 -14.98 -1.92 -22.20
CA LYS A 689 -14.19 -0.83 -22.82
C LYS A 689 -13.14 -1.29 -23.83
N GLY A 690 -12.89 -2.59 -23.95
CA GLY A 690 -11.77 -3.13 -24.71
C GLY A 690 -10.44 -2.97 -23.94
N PHE A 691 -9.35 -3.32 -24.60
CA PHE A 691 -8.04 -3.05 -24.08
C PHE A 691 -7.69 -1.57 -24.14
N LEU A 692 -7.01 -1.10 -23.11
CA LEU A 692 -6.43 0.22 -23.04
C LEU A 692 -4.90 0.08 -22.95
N PRO A 693 -4.15 0.99 -23.54
CA PRO A 693 -2.70 1.02 -23.38
C PRO A 693 -2.30 1.18 -21.90
N ALA A 694 -1.13 0.68 -21.53
CA ALA A 694 -0.54 0.88 -20.22
C ALA A 694 -0.48 2.37 -19.85
N ILE A 695 -0.64 2.66 -18.56
CA ILE A 695 -0.73 4.06 -18.07
C ILE A 695 0.61 4.78 -18.02
N CYS A 696 1.72 4.05 -17.98
CA CYS A 696 3.06 4.62 -17.88
C CYS A 696 4.09 3.73 -18.60
N SER A 697 5.32 4.24 -18.70
CA SER A 697 6.49 3.53 -19.20
C SER A 697 7.51 3.35 -18.08
N LEU A 698 7.81 2.10 -17.75
CA LEU A 698 8.80 1.71 -16.74
C LEU A 698 9.80 0.72 -17.34
N PRO A 699 11.06 0.69 -16.90
CA PRO A 699 12.06 -0.27 -17.40
C PRO A 699 11.90 -1.67 -16.78
N VAL A 700 10.67 -2.17 -16.70
CA VAL A 700 10.32 -3.47 -16.11
C VAL A 700 9.34 -4.21 -17.03
N PRO A 701 9.27 -5.55 -16.98
CA PRO A 701 8.32 -6.35 -17.77
C PRO A 701 6.88 -5.83 -17.67
N GLY A 702 6.11 -5.92 -18.75
CA GLY A 702 4.74 -5.40 -18.83
C GLY A 702 4.62 -3.90 -19.11
N TYR A 703 5.61 -3.09 -18.75
CA TYR A 703 5.62 -1.63 -18.91
C TYR A 703 6.79 -1.10 -19.75
N MET A 704 7.74 -1.96 -20.13
CA MET A 704 8.95 -1.56 -20.85
C MET A 704 8.70 -1.04 -22.27
N PHE A 705 7.58 -1.38 -22.86
CA PHE A 705 7.21 -0.95 -24.22
C PHE A 705 6.58 0.46 -24.26
N GLY A 706 6.44 1.14 -23.13
CA GLY A 706 5.72 2.40 -23.05
C GLY A 706 4.21 2.19 -22.91
N ARG A 707 3.43 3.12 -23.48
CA ARG A 707 1.96 3.08 -23.43
C ARG A 707 1.40 2.14 -24.49
N ALA A 708 1.63 0.85 -24.30
CA ALA A 708 1.23 -0.20 -25.22
C ALA A 708 0.21 -1.15 -24.60
N ILE A 709 -0.51 -1.87 -25.46
CA ILE A 709 -1.28 -3.07 -25.10
C ILE A 709 -0.31 -4.23 -25.27
N VAL A 710 -0.01 -4.94 -24.19
CA VAL A 710 0.98 -6.02 -24.18
C VAL A 710 0.29 -7.37 -24.06
N CYS A 711 0.66 -8.30 -24.94
CA CYS A 711 0.20 -9.69 -24.94
C CYS A 711 1.40 -10.61 -25.12
N SER A 712 1.26 -11.92 -24.85
CA SER A 712 2.34 -12.90 -24.95
C SER A 712 1.93 -14.09 -25.86
N ASP A 713 2.91 -14.76 -26.43
CA ASP A 713 2.71 -16.05 -27.09
C ASP A 713 2.69 -17.23 -26.11
N ALA A 714 2.99 -16.99 -24.83
CA ALA A 714 2.96 -17.98 -23.77
C ALA A 714 1.77 -17.78 -22.83
N SER A 715 0.95 -18.82 -22.68
CA SER A 715 -0.13 -18.84 -21.67
C SER A 715 0.43 -18.76 -20.24
N ALA A 716 1.66 -19.24 -20.02
CA ALA A 716 2.37 -19.13 -18.76
C ALA A 716 2.52 -17.68 -18.28
N GLU A 717 2.81 -16.73 -19.19
CA GLU A 717 2.89 -15.31 -18.83
C GLU A 717 1.53 -14.75 -18.45
N ALA A 718 0.51 -15.03 -19.26
CA ALA A 718 -0.85 -14.58 -18.95
C ALA A 718 -1.40 -15.17 -17.65
N ALA A 719 -1.08 -16.41 -17.33
CA ALA A 719 -1.55 -17.11 -16.15
C ALA A 719 -1.02 -16.52 -14.83
N ARG A 720 0.14 -15.85 -14.84
CA ARG A 720 0.67 -15.14 -13.65
C ARG A 720 -0.27 -14.08 -13.13
N TYR A 721 -0.94 -13.39 -14.02
CA TYR A 721 -1.90 -12.32 -13.66
C TYR A 721 -3.28 -12.86 -13.27
N GLY A 722 -3.64 -14.05 -13.77
CA GLY A 722 -4.96 -14.66 -13.55
C GLY A 722 -5.09 -15.42 -12.23
N PHE A 723 -3.98 -15.70 -11.56
CA PHE A 723 -4.00 -16.34 -10.23
C PHE A 723 -4.48 -15.37 -9.17
N THR A 724 -5.56 -15.69 -8.46
CA THR A 724 -6.17 -14.82 -7.46
C THR A 724 -5.78 -15.19 -6.05
N ALA A 725 -6.03 -16.43 -5.61
CA ALA A 725 -5.68 -16.94 -4.29
C ALA A 725 -5.87 -18.46 -4.25
N VAL A 726 -5.28 -19.13 -3.26
CA VAL A 726 -5.38 -20.59 -3.07
C VAL A 726 -6.82 -21.04 -2.79
N ASP A 727 -7.59 -20.23 -2.10
CA ASP A 727 -9.00 -20.48 -1.80
C ASP A 727 -9.95 -20.13 -2.96
N ARG A 728 -9.44 -19.49 -4.02
CA ARG A 728 -10.13 -19.13 -5.26
C ARG A 728 -9.31 -19.55 -6.47
N PRO A 729 -9.31 -20.85 -6.78
CA PRO A 729 -8.47 -21.39 -7.84
C PRO A 729 -8.98 -21.10 -9.26
N GLU A 730 -10.16 -20.49 -9.39
CA GLU A 730 -10.72 -20.11 -10.68
C GLU A 730 -10.10 -18.78 -11.15
N GLY A 731 -9.68 -18.76 -12.41
CA GLY A 731 -9.14 -17.56 -13.06
C GLY A 731 -9.62 -17.44 -14.49
N PHE A 732 -9.28 -16.33 -15.10
CA PHE A 732 -9.61 -16.09 -16.52
C PHE A 732 -8.37 -15.62 -17.27
N LEU A 733 -8.24 -16.08 -18.51
CA LEU A 733 -7.28 -15.59 -19.48
C LEU A 733 -8.03 -15.04 -20.68
N ILE A 734 -7.44 -14.12 -21.40
CA ILE A 734 -7.99 -13.62 -22.66
C ILE A 734 -7.11 -14.09 -23.82
N LEU A 735 -7.75 -14.51 -24.90
CA LEU A 735 -7.15 -14.60 -26.21
C LEU A 735 -7.65 -13.47 -27.09
N ALA A 736 -6.70 -12.70 -27.60
CA ALA A 736 -6.98 -11.56 -28.48
C ALA A 736 -6.23 -11.71 -29.81
N VAL A 737 -6.84 -11.26 -30.88
CA VAL A 737 -6.15 -11.08 -32.13
C VAL A 737 -5.53 -9.70 -32.16
N ALA A 738 -4.20 -9.65 -32.22
CA ALA A 738 -3.44 -8.42 -32.36
C ALA A 738 -2.85 -8.32 -33.77
N SER A 739 -3.05 -7.17 -34.44
CA SER A 739 -2.34 -6.81 -35.66
C SER A 739 -1.08 -6.04 -35.30
N LEU A 740 0.05 -6.54 -35.71
CA LEU A 740 1.36 -5.93 -35.43
C LEU A 740 1.82 -4.96 -36.52
N GLY A 741 0.92 -4.62 -37.46
CA GLY A 741 1.26 -3.73 -38.57
C GLY A 741 2.12 -4.37 -39.67
N ASP A 742 2.58 -3.56 -40.61
CA ASP A 742 3.36 -4.06 -41.75
C ASP A 742 4.80 -4.44 -41.38
N GLU A 743 5.36 -3.76 -40.37
CA GLU A 743 6.71 -3.99 -39.87
C GLU A 743 6.68 -4.26 -38.36
N ILE A 744 7.49 -5.21 -37.92
CA ILE A 744 7.62 -5.57 -36.51
C ILE A 744 9.04 -5.25 -36.06
N THR A 745 9.17 -4.44 -35.01
CA THR A 745 10.46 -4.15 -34.39
C THR A 745 10.74 -5.19 -33.28
N GLU A 746 11.84 -5.90 -33.35
CA GLU A 746 12.27 -6.85 -32.32
C GLU A 746 13.25 -6.17 -31.35
N ILE A 747 13.03 -6.36 -30.03
CA ILE A 747 13.89 -5.79 -28.99
C ILE A 747 14.17 -6.82 -27.89
N THR A 748 15.34 -6.70 -27.24
CA THR A 748 15.79 -7.59 -26.16
C THR A 748 15.98 -6.87 -24.82
N SER A 749 15.79 -5.54 -24.82
CA SER A 749 15.96 -4.71 -23.63
C SER A 749 14.98 -3.55 -23.68
N PRO A 750 14.66 -2.93 -22.54
CA PRO A 750 13.81 -1.75 -22.51
C PRO A 750 14.37 -0.67 -23.44
N PRO A 751 13.56 -0.11 -24.36
CA PRO A 751 14.00 0.95 -25.26
C PRO A 751 14.26 2.23 -24.49
N GLU A 752 15.30 2.99 -24.90
CA GLU A 752 15.60 4.30 -24.31
C GLU A 752 14.50 5.34 -24.61
N ASP A 753 13.90 5.25 -25.79
CA ASP A 753 12.85 6.14 -26.26
C ASP A 753 11.57 5.40 -26.63
N THR A 754 10.70 5.20 -25.64
CA THR A 754 9.38 4.60 -25.83
C THR A 754 8.42 5.52 -26.60
N LYS A 755 8.61 6.85 -26.54
CA LYS A 755 7.74 7.81 -27.24
C LYS A 755 7.84 7.66 -28.75
N SER A 756 9.03 7.41 -29.27
CA SER A 756 9.23 7.15 -30.70
C SER A 756 8.50 5.88 -31.18
N LEU A 757 8.43 4.83 -30.35
CA LEU A 757 7.67 3.62 -30.67
C LEU A 757 6.15 3.89 -30.67
N GLU A 758 5.68 4.65 -29.67
CA GLU A 758 4.27 5.03 -29.55
C GLU A 758 3.81 5.89 -30.75
N GLU A 759 4.62 6.86 -31.17
CA GLU A 759 4.31 7.74 -32.32
C GLU A 759 4.23 6.98 -33.64
N LYS A 760 5.14 6.02 -33.86
CA LYS A 760 5.17 5.22 -35.09
C LYS A 760 4.06 4.19 -35.19
N LYS A 761 3.45 3.81 -34.03
CA LYS A 761 2.41 2.76 -33.94
C LYS A 761 2.78 1.45 -34.61
N VAL A 762 4.05 1.13 -34.70
CA VAL A 762 4.57 -0.12 -35.27
C VAL A 762 4.55 -1.18 -34.18
N GLY A 763 4.12 -2.39 -34.48
CA GLY A 763 4.15 -3.50 -33.55
C GLY A 763 5.57 -3.80 -33.08
N VAL A 764 5.72 -4.05 -31.79
CA VAL A 764 7.00 -4.40 -31.19
C VAL A 764 6.91 -5.81 -30.62
N LYS A 765 7.96 -6.60 -30.85
CA LYS A 765 8.12 -7.91 -30.23
C LYS A 765 9.32 -7.88 -29.31
N GLY A 766 9.08 -8.03 -28.02
CA GLY A 766 10.11 -8.26 -27.01
C GLY A 766 10.50 -9.73 -27.01
N LEU A 767 11.79 -10.01 -27.15
CA LEU A 767 12.33 -11.36 -27.21
C LEU A 767 12.67 -11.84 -25.81
N GLY A 768 11.98 -12.89 -25.34
CA GLY A 768 12.14 -13.48 -24.02
C GLY A 768 13.26 -14.52 -23.96
N ARG A 769 13.58 -14.95 -22.73
CA ARG A 769 14.52 -16.08 -22.47
C ARG A 769 13.99 -17.41 -22.99
N LYS A 770 12.66 -17.51 -23.11
CA LYS A 770 11.96 -18.66 -23.73
C LYS A 770 11.07 -18.18 -24.86
N LYS A 771 10.88 -19.01 -25.84
CA LYS A 771 10.00 -18.77 -26.98
C LYS A 771 9.21 -20.03 -27.33
N THR A 772 8.14 -19.89 -28.07
CA THR A 772 7.38 -21.02 -28.64
C THR A 772 8.13 -21.59 -29.82
N ASP A 773 8.13 -22.93 -29.99
CA ASP A 773 8.75 -23.62 -31.16
C ASP A 773 8.01 -23.24 -32.44
N GLU A 774 8.67 -22.51 -33.29
CA GLU A 774 8.11 -21.95 -34.53
C GLU A 774 7.69 -23.06 -35.52
N SER A 775 8.28 -24.26 -35.44
CA SER A 775 7.95 -25.40 -36.30
C SER A 775 6.53 -25.97 -36.01
N GLU A 776 6.00 -25.69 -34.85
CA GLU A 776 4.66 -26.11 -34.40
C GLU A 776 3.58 -25.02 -34.59
N HIS A 777 3.97 -23.82 -35.04
CA HIS A 777 3.03 -22.75 -35.32
C HIS A 777 2.12 -23.08 -36.47
N PHE A 778 0.90 -22.63 -36.45
CA PHE A 778 -0.04 -22.81 -37.56
C PHE A 778 -0.86 -21.53 -37.81
N THR A 779 -1.59 -21.56 -38.91
CA THR A 779 -2.52 -20.48 -39.27
C THR A 779 -3.93 -20.92 -38.98
N TRP A 780 -4.64 -20.06 -38.22
CA TRP A 780 -6.07 -20.20 -37.98
C TRP A 780 -6.87 -19.41 -39.03
N LYS A 781 -8.14 -19.18 -38.83
CA LYS A 781 -9.04 -18.49 -39.77
C LYS A 781 -8.43 -17.15 -40.25
N ASP A 782 -8.69 -16.77 -41.52
CA ASP A 782 -8.32 -15.46 -42.09
C ASP A 782 -6.85 -15.07 -41.90
N ASP A 783 -5.94 -16.03 -42.09
CA ASP A 783 -4.47 -15.85 -41.97
C ASP A 783 -3.96 -15.37 -40.61
N ILE A 784 -4.69 -15.67 -39.54
CA ILE A 784 -4.27 -15.38 -38.19
C ILE A 784 -3.26 -16.42 -37.73
N LYS A 785 -2.05 -16.01 -37.40
CA LYS A 785 -1.02 -16.89 -36.84
C LYS A 785 -1.36 -17.30 -35.42
N VAL A 786 -1.18 -18.56 -35.08
CA VAL A 786 -1.29 -19.10 -33.72
C VAL A 786 0.07 -19.66 -33.33
N PRO A 787 0.82 -19.03 -32.42
CA PRO A 787 2.12 -19.49 -31.97
C PRO A 787 2.00 -20.63 -30.95
N CYS A 788 1.26 -21.69 -31.31
CA CYS A 788 0.97 -22.86 -30.48
C CYS A 788 2.12 -23.88 -30.57
N GLY A 789 3.28 -23.50 -30.03
CA GLY A 789 4.45 -24.39 -29.97
C GLY A 789 4.90 -24.62 -28.51
N ARG A 790 5.61 -25.73 -28.28
CA ARG A 790 6.21 -25.99 -26.96
C ARG A 790 7.20 -24.90 -26.61
N LEU A 791 7.27 -24.57 -25.33
CA LEU A 791 8.24 -23.60 -24.85
C LEU A 791 9.66 -24.16 -24.90
N ILE A 792 10.54 -23.46 -25.59
CA ILE A 792 11.96 -23.79 -25.75
C ILE A 792 12.83 -22.59 -25.32
N PRO A 793 14.05 -22.84 -24.84
CA PRO A 793 15.00 -21.77 -24.57
C PRO A 793 15.30 -20.95 -25.84
N SER A 794 15.44 -19.65 -25.67
CA SER A 794 15.88 -18.75 -26.73
C SER A 794 17.37 -18.40 -26.61
N ASP A 795 17.92 -17.74 -27.62
CA ASP A 795 19.31 -17.24 -27.59
C ASP A 795 19.48 -15.99 -26.72
N HIS A 796 18.38 -15.41 -26.23
CA HIS A 796 18.34 -14.13 -25.49
C HIS A 796 18.33 -14.34 -23.96
N LYS A 797 19.39 -14.97 -23.44
CA LYS A 797 19.50 -15.34 -22.02
C LYS A 797 19.47 -14.14 -21.05
N ASP A 798 19.93 -13.00 -21.50
CA ASP A 798 20.02 -11.76 -20.70
C ASP A 798 18.76 -10.89 -20.83
N SER A 799 17.72 -11.34 -21.53
CA SER A 799 16.47 -10.60 -21.64
C SER A 799 15.79 -10.45 -20.28
N PRO A 800 15.23 -9.29 -19.95
CA PRO A 800 14.39 -9.12 -18.77
C PRO A 800 13.09 -9.93 -18.85
N LEU A 801 12.66 -10.27 -20.09
CA LEU A 801 11.43 -11.01 -20.33
C LEU A 801 11.68 -12.52 -20.20
N GLU A 802 10.77 -13.22 -19.52
CA GLU A 802 10.79 -14.69 -19.49
C GLU A 802 10.34 -15.27 -20.82
N TYR A 803 9.24 -14.77 -21.37
CA TYR A 803 8.62 -15.17 -22.63
C TYR A 803 8.58 -14.01 -23.59
N ASN A 804 8.29 -14.28 -24.88
CA ASN A 804 8.08 -13.21 -25.83
C ASN A 804 6.82 -12.41 -25.48
N GLU A 805 6.94 -11.10 -25.56
CA GLU A 805 5.82 -10.18 -25.42
C GLU A 805 5.62 -9.36 -26.69
N TYR A 806 4.38 -9.06 -26.99
CA TYR A 806 3.99 -8.32 -28.20
C TYR A 806 3.24 -7.07 -27.79
N ALA A 807 3.70 -5.92 -28.28
CA ALA A 807 3.14 -4.62 -27.97
C ALA A 807 2.45 -3.99 -29.19
N ALA A 808 1.19 -3.58 -29.00
CA ALA A 808 0.43 -2.79 -29.97
C ALA A 808 0.03 -1.45 -29.33
N TYR A 809 0.12 -0.36 -30.09
CA TYR A 809 -0.08 1.00 -29.54
C TYR A 809 -1.47 1.59 -29.84
N ASP A 810 -2.21 1.02 -30.76
CA ASP A 810 -3.58 1.45 -31.08
C ASP A 810 -4.59 0.39 -30.64
N PRO A 811 -5.56 0.72 -29.76
CA PRO A 811 -6.63 -0.21 -29.40
C PRO A 811 -7.39 -0.79 -30.59
N LYS A 812 -7.40 -0.12 -31.73
CA LYS A 812 -8.00 -0.61 -32.98
C LYS A 812 -7.24 -1.77 -33.63
N GLN A 813 -6.02 -2.03 -33.18
CA GLN A 813 -5.21 -3.15 -33.65
C GLN A 813 -5.42 -4.42 -32.81
N VAL A 814 -6.20 -4.38 -31.72
CA VAL A 814 -6.37 -5.52 -30.81
C VAL A 814 -7.85 -5.80 -30.61
N SER A 815 -8.28 -7.03 -30.89
CA SER A 815 -9.66 -7.48 -30.72
C SER A 815 -9.72 -8.70 -29.79
N ILE A 816 -10.47 -8.58 -28.70
CA ILE A 816 -10.70 -9.69 -27.76
C ILE A 816 -11.60 -10.71 -28.45
N ARG A 817 -11.17 -11.98 -28.48
CA ARG A 817 -11.94 -13.05 -29.16
C ARG A 817 -12.46 -14.09 -28.22
N PHE A 818 -11.67 -14.50 -27.23
CA PHE A 818 -12.08 -15.52 -26.30
C PHE A 818 -11.75 -15.13 -24.86
N VAL A 819 -12.63 -15.51 -23.96
CA VAL A 819 -12.35 -15.56 -22.52
C VAL A 819 -12.24 -17.04 -22.15
N VAL A 820 -11.13 -17.39 -21.57
CA VAL A 820 -10.77 -18.77 -21.23
C VAL A 820 -10.82 -18.91 -19.71
N GLY A 821 -11.82 -19.62 -19.22
CA GLY A 821 -11.94 -19.95 -17.80
C GLY A 821 -11.00 -21.10 -17.44
N VAL A 822 -10.16 -20.89 -16.46
CA VAL A 822 -9.16 -21.86 -16.02
C VAL A 822 -9.29 -22.14 -14.54
N LYS A 823 -8.81 -23.29 -14.10
CA LYS A 823 -8.67 -23.64 -12.70
C LYS A 823 -7.21 -23.95 -12.41
N TYR A 824 -6.70 -23.31 -11.36
CA TYR A 824 -5.36 -23.57 -10.85
C TYR A 824 -5.38 -24.74 -9.87
N GLU A 825 -4.46 -25.69 -10.05
CA GLU A 825 -4.38 -26.90 -9.23
C GLU A 825 -2.97 -27.03 -8.66
N GLU A 826 -2.85 -27.23 -7.37
CA GLU A 826 -1.57 -27.44 -6.70
C GLU A 826 -0.91 -28.72 -7.22
N LYS A 827 0.32 -28.64 -7.73
CA LYS A 827 1.11 -29.76 -8.26
C LYS A 827 2.22 -30.25 -7.32
N GLY A 828 2.21 -29.81 -6.07
CA GLY A 828 3.18 -30.23 -5.05
C GLY A 828 4.26 -29.22 -4.75
N VAL A 829 4.94 -29.41 -3.65
CA VAL A 829 6.05 -28.54 -3.20
C VAL A 829 7.27 -28.87 -4.07
N VAL A 830 7.82 -27.87 -4.76
CA VAL A 830 9.11 -28.02 -5.45
C VAL A 830 10.20 -28.05 -4.38
N VAL A 831 10.69 -29.22 -4.07
CA VAL A 831 11.93 -29.34 -3.30
C VAL A 831 13.05 -29.07 -4.30
N ASP A 832 13.64 -27.87 -4.25
CA ASP A 832 14.86 -27.61 -4.97
C ASP A 832 15.93 -28.55 -4.39
N THR A 833 16.21 -29.61 -5.11
CA THR A 833 17.40 -30.42 -4.87
C THR A 833 18.56 -29.64 -5.49
N GLU A 834 19.42 -29.06 -4.59
CA GLU A 834 20.70 -28.49 -4.98
C GLU A 834 21.59 -29.49 -5.76
#